data_85028469f7db72a4a4dfc34d55a96d3f
#
_entry.id   85028469f7db72a4a4dfc34d55a96d3f
#
_cell.length_a   1.000
_cell.length_b   1.000
_cell.length_c   1.000
_cell.angle_alpha   90.00
_cell.angle_beta   90.00
_cell.angle_gamma   90.00
#
_symmetry.space_group_name_H-M   'P 1'
#
loop_
_entity.id
_entity.type
_entity.pdbx_description
1 polymer ?
#
loop_
_entity_poly.entity_id
_entity_poly.type
_entity_poly.pdbx_seq_one_letter_code
_entity_poly.pdbx_strand_id
1 'polypeptide(L)'
;MKYRNALIALLFVVFGLIANAHAKDDWIEVRSKNFALVGDASDKEIRKVATKLEQFRETFRQLFSQANLTSPIPTTVFVFKSNSAFRPFKPKRNDGKPDDGIAGYFQPGEDVNYITLSTEGDDAETYGTIFHEYVHFIVETNFGKADVPTWFNEGLAEYYQTFQIEQDQKVKLGLPQSNHLMFLQQTKLMPIDELFRVSNYQLHATGGHSRSIFYAQSWALIHYFFQTGKRDAMNRFLTLTTSGVPQDKAFADAFKVSYAQMDKELRQYVSKSSYQYNEIVFSKKLLFDADMRTSILAEHQADALLGDLLLHSNRADDAEPFLARAISGDPASVLANTAMGMVKMRQRKWSEAKKFLDVAVSGGTTSHLPYYRYAFILSRESQDEFGYVREFPEESADRMRKLLLRAIELAPSFGESYELLAYVSLVNNDKLDDAVAALRKALKYQPHNQRYSIRIAEILIRQSKFDEAGKIAEKIAATAEEPELKQRAETVMSNVAQWKKVSEMNTVGTAALERGSTSERRIVKVTSEADMEKYRAEANRRWISSSLRKTAEGEVRIQGKILSISCKQSPVVYTIKTASESVTLSSKDFEGLSISVFSNDADGVSIGCDAKVDNLTAMITYRNAPTAKPATRGEIVAIEFVSSDFVPMTAAELATEQPILVREMPVGTSRRESGVSSSGGDQNGATDIEKERRDAIYAQMRAALRNPGEGEKRVFGYLETIECNKKGRFLKFKTDAGTLTLDMSQPQIRMFIRDLEGLAIGCGMRSVEFPAVVVFSVSTDKKDKHAGSVLTMDFVPRSFTLE
;
A
#
# COMPACT_ATOMS: atom_id res chain seq x y z
N MET A 1 -59.34 33.08 47.03
CA MET A 1 -58.90 31.71 46.81
C MET A 1 -58.38 31.42 45.36
N LYS A 2 -58.92 32.03 44.32
CA LYS A 2 -58.45 31.77 42.88
C LYS A 2 -56.99 32.17 42.57
N TYR A 3 -56.46 33.23 43.17
CA TYR A 3 -55.06 33.68 42.87
C TYR A 3 -53.99 32.90 43.64
N ARG A 4 -54.34 32.30 44.79
CA ARG A 4 -53.39 31.48 45.59
C ARG A 4 -53.07 30.10 44.90
N ASN A 5 -54.09 29.58 44.22
CA ASN A 5 -53.90 28.30 43.46
C ASN A 5 -53.16 28.53 42.14
N ALA A 6 -53.29 29.70 41.52
CA ALA A 6 -52.52 30.08 40.32
C ALA A 6 -51.04 30.32 40.62
N LEU A 7 -50.71 30.89 41.79
CA LEU A 7 -49.29 31.09 42.20
C LEU A 7 -48.59 29.79 42.57
N ILE A 8 -49.30 28.81 43.14
CA ILE A 8 -48.76 27.49 43.45
C ILE A 8 -48.54 26.67 42.18
N ALA A 9 -49.46 26.77 41.19
CA ALA A 9 -49.28 26.10 39.89
C ALA A 9 -48.10 26.68 39.07
N LEU A 10 -47.87 28.02 39.17
CA LEU A 10 -46.75 28.70 38.52
C LEU A 10 -45.40 28.30 39.18
N LEU A 11 -45.33 28.11 40.47
CA LEU A 11 -44.16 27.66 41.21
C LEU A 11 -43.81 26.18 40.86
N PHE A 12 -44.80 25.32 40.71
CA PHE A 12 -44.56 23.93 40.27
C PHE A 12 -44.10 23.83 38.80
N VAL A 13 -44.54 24.69 37.91
CA VAL A 13 -44.07 24.75 36.51
C VAL A 13 -42.66 25.30 36.46
N VAL A 14 -42.28 26.29 37.26
CA VAL A 14 -40.92 26.81 37.33
C VAL A 14 -39.97 25.82 38.01
N PHE A 15 -40.40 25.07 39.02
CA PHE A 15 -39.61 23.97 39.62
C PHE A 15 -39.49 22.73 38.70
N GLY A 16 -40.49 22.46 37.85
CA GLY A 16 -40.44 21.37 36.86
C GLY A 16 -39.53 21.65 35.67
N LEU A 17 -39.24 22.92 35.38
CA LEU A 17 -38.32 23.32 34.32
C LEU A 17 -36.84 23.40 34.73
N ILE A 18 -36.55 23.33 36.06
CA ILE A 18 -35.18 23.31 36.58
C ILE A 18 -34.62 21.88 36.73
N ALA A 19 -35.45 20.84 36.58
CA ALA A 19 -35.12 19.49 36.98
C ALA A 19 -34.55 18.59 35.84
N ASN A 20 -34.12 19.12 34.73
CA ASN A 20 -33.45 18.32 33.67
C ASN A 20 -32.26 19.04 33.02
N ALA A 21 -31.54 19.91 33.71
CA ALA A 21 -30.15 20.14 33.38
C ALA A 21 -29.38 18.87 33.88
N HIS A 22 -29.31 17.81 33.06
CA HIS A 22 -28.28 16.84 33.24
C HIS A 22 -27.00 17.67 33.16
N ALA A 23 -26.30 17.84 34.29
CA ALA A 23 -24.98 18.38 34.28
C ALA A 23 -24.18 17.47 33.36
N LYS A 24 -23.85 17.94 32.19
CA LYS A 24 -22.93 17.26 31.27
C LYS A 24 -21.67 17.11 32.08
N ASP A 25 -21.22 15.87 32.28
CA ASP A 25 -19.98 15.62 33.02
C ASP A 25 -18.85 16.38 32.35
N ASP A 26 -18.11 17.17 33.14
CA ASP A 26 -16.97 17.92 32.64
C ASP A 26 -15.87 16.94 32.19
N TRP A 27 -15.37 17.14 30.99
CA TRP A 27 -14.17 16.46 30.54
C TRP A 27 -12.96 17.07 31.28
N ILE A 28 -12.08 16.21 31.78
CA ILE A 28 -10.85 16.65 32.42
C ILE A 28 -9.63 16.05 31.76
N GLU A 29 -8.52 16.78 31.84
CA GLU A 29 -7.20 16.29 31.48
C GLU A 29 -6.39 16.10 32.78
N VAL A 30 -5.80 14.93 32.95
CA VAL A 30 -4.80 14.63 34.00
C VAL A 30 -3.46 14.40 33.31
N ARG A 31 -2.47 15.21 33.63
CA ARG A 31 -1.09 15.02 33.13
C ARG A 31 -0.23 14.41 34.23
N SER A 32 0.28 13.20 33.96
CA SER A 32 1.35 12.59 34.71
C SER A 32 2.71 12.91 34.07
N LYS A 33 3.78 12.31 34.58
CA LYS A 33 5.14 12.53 34.04
C LYS A 33 5.28 12.11 32.57
N ASN A 34 4.64 11.01 32.17
CA ASN A 34 4.82 10.41 30.84
C ASN A 34 3.53 10.28 30.03
N PHE A 35 2.38 10.55 30.62
CA PHE A 35 1.08 10.37 29.98
C PHE A 35 0.18 11.59 30.12
N ALA A 36 -0.61 11.86 29.06
CA ALA A 36 -1.75 12.75 29.10
C ALA A 36 -3.02 11.88 29.08
N LEU A 37 -3.83 12.00 30.10
CA LEU A 37 -5.08 11.24 30.24
C LEU A 37 -6.25 12.23 30.14
N VAL A 38 -7.25 11.89 29.35
CA VAL A 38 -8.45 12.70 29.17
C VAL A 38 -9.70 11.85 29.35
N GLY A 39 -10.74 12.37 29.97
CA GLY A 39 -11.92 11.55 30.18
C GLY A 39 -13.08 12.29 30.84
N ASP A 40 -14.24 11.62 30.82
CA ASP A 40 -15.45 11.97 31.57
C ASP A 40 -15.58 11.19 32.89
N ALA A 41 -14.54 10.38 33.22
CA ALA A 41 -14.42 9.72 34.51
C ALA A 41 -13.97 10.70 35.60
N SER A 42 -14.15 10.35 36.89
CA SER A 42 -13.72 11.21 37.99
C SER A 42 -12.21 11.41 38.04
N ASP A 43 -11.72 12.54 38.57
CA ASP A 43 -10.30 12.81 38.78
C ASP A 43 -9.58 11.65 39.48
N LYS A 44 -10.21 11.08 40.51
CA LYS A 44 -9.68 9.94 41.25
C LYS A 44 -9.46 8.69 40.37
N GLU A 45 -10.42 8.40 39.50
CA GLU A 45 -10.33 7.23 38.60
C GLU A 45 -9.26 7.45 37.52
N ILE A 46 -9.22 8.63 36.90
CA ILE A 46 -8.20 8.95 35.89
C ILE A 46 -6.81 8.91 36.50
N ARG A 47 -6.60 9.43 37.72
CA ARG A 47 -5.33 9.33 38.46
C ARG A 47 -4.96 7.88 38.82
N LYS A 48 -5.94 7.02 39.13
CA LYS A 48 -5.70 5.58 39.31
C LYS A 48 -5.13 4.95 38.02
N VAL A 49 -5.72 5.25 36.88
CA VAL A 49 -5.25 4.77 35.58
C VAL A 49 -3.84 5.27 35.29
N ALA A 50 -3.60 6.57 35.48
CA ALA A 50 -2.28 7.18 35.30
C ALA A 50 -1.22 6.51 36.19
N THR A 51 -1.56 6.27 37.47
CA THR A 51 -0.65 5.59 38.39
C THR A 51 -0.30 4.18 37.93
N LYS A 52 -1.26 3.39 37.43
CA LYS A 52 -1.00 2.05 36.89
C LYS A 52 -0.06 2.06 35.68
N LEU A 53 -0.26 2.98 34.74
CA LEU A 53 0.61 3.13 33.59
C LEU A 53 2.02 3.57 33.97
N GLU A 54 2.17 4.52 34.89
CA GLU A 54 3.47 4.97 35.40
C GLU A 54 4.20 3.85 36.17
N GLN A 55 3.48 3.05 36.97
CA GLN A 55 4.01 1.90 37.69
C GLN A 55 4.53 0.84 36.72
N PHE A 56 3.78 0.54 35.67
CA PHE A 56 4.19 -0.39 34.62
C PHE A 56 5.46 0.12 33.90
N ARG A 57 5.43 1.36 33.46
CA ARG A 57 6.58 2.01 32.79
C ARG A 57 7.83 2.05 33.68
N GLU A 58 7.68 2.41 34.95
CA GLU A 58 8.82 2.47 35.87
C GLU A 58 9.38 1.06 36.15
N THR A 59 8.54 0.05 36.21
CA THR A 59 8.99 -1.36 36.31
C THR A 59 9.84 -1.74 35.11
N PHE A 60 9.41 -1.40 33.88
CA PHE A 60 10.22 -1.64 32.68
C PHE A 60 11.54 -0.89 32.69
N ARG A 61 11.53 0.37 33.13
CA ARG A 61 12.74 1.17 33.25
C ARG A 61 13.79 0.53 34.16
N GLN A 62 13.37 -0.10 35.23
CA GLN A 62 14.27 -0.77 36.17
C GLN A 62 14.71 -2.16 35.68
N LEU A 63 13.83 -2.90 35.00
CA LEU A 63 14.17 -4.21 34.42
C LEU A 63 15.09 -4.10 33.21
N PHE A 64 14.92 -3.06 32.40
CA PHE A 64 15.61 -2.84 31.13
C PHE A 64 16.27 -1.45 31.12
N SER A 65 17.31 -1.29 31.96
CA SER A 65 17.97 0.00 32.18
C SER A 65 18.57 0.62 30.89
N GLN A 66 18.81 -0.20 29.86
CA GLN A 66 19.33 0.23 28.56
C GLN A 66 18.22 0.48 27.51
N ALA A 67 16.96 0.10 27.82
CA ALA A 67 15.86 0.31 26.89
C ALA A 67 15.46 1.78 26.79
N ASN A 68 15.26 2.24 25.58
CA ASN A 68 14.64 3.54 25.33
C ASN A 68 13.13 3.43 25.57
N LEU A 69 12.64 4.04 26.64
CA LEU A 69 11.22 4.11 26.95
C LEU A 69 10.60 5.46 26.56
N THR A 70 11.35 6.32 25.87
CA THR A 70 10.86 7.62 25.40
C THR A 70 10.30 7.42 24.00
N SER A 71 8.97 7.51 23.90
CA SER A 71 8.32 7.51 22.60
C SER A 71 8.61 8.79 21.82
N PRO A 72 8.98 8.71 20.55
CA PRO A 72 8.90 9.88 19.67
C PRO A 72 7.44 10.29 19.39
N ILE A 73 6.48 9.36 19.58
CA ILE A 73 5.05 9.58 19.39
C ILE A 73 4.37 9.65 20.77
N PRO A 74 3.74 10.78 21.14
CA PRO A 74 3.06 10.91 22.43
C PRO A 74 1.88 9.93 22.54
N THR A 75 1.55 9.54 23.77
CA THR A 75 0.42 8.67 24.06
C THR A 75 -0.63 9.42 24.84
N THR A 76 -1.84 9.51 24.30
CA THR A 76 -3.03 10.04 24.97
C THR A 76 -3.92 8.90 25.43
N VAL A 77 -4.40 8.96 26.68
CA VAL A 77 -5.24 7.93 27.26
C VAL A 77 -6.64 8.45 27.48
N PHE A 78 -7.64 7.81 26.87
CA PHE A 78 -9.05 8.10 27.09
C PHE A 78 -9.61 7.23 28.21
N VAL A 79 -10.17 7.86 29.22
CA VAL A 79 -10.75 7.19 30.39
C VAL A 79 -12.22 7.52 30.48
N PHE A 80 -13.06 6.59 30.07
CA PHE A 80 -14.52 6.73 30.12
C PHE A 80 -15.08 6.25 31.46
N LYS A 81 -16.01 7.01 32.04
CA LYS A 81 -16.65 6.69 33.30
C LYS A 81 -17.48 5.40 33.25
N SER A 82 -17.96 4.99 32.07
CA SER A 82 -18.82 3.83 31.89
C SER A 82 -18.68 3.17 30.54
N ASN A 83 -19.09 1.89 30.43
CA ASN A 83 -19.17 1.18 29.17
C ASN A 83 -20.14 1.79 28.18
N SER A 84 -21.19 2.45 28.65
CA SER A 84 -22.15 3.19 27.81
C SER A 84 -21.52 4.43 27.18
N ALA A 85 -20.72 5.18 27.94
CA ALA A 85 -19.95 6.33 27.45
C ALA A 85 -18.84 5.90 26.47
N PHE A 86 -18.20 4.77 26.72
CA PHE A 86 -17.13 4.20 25.88
C PHE A 86 -17.68 3.60 24.58
N ARG A 87 -18.88 3.04 24.58
CA ARG A 87 -19.46 2.25 23.47
C ARG A 87 -19.39 2.93 22.10
N PRO A 88 -19.64 4.23 21.92
CA PRO A 88 -19.51 4.91 20.62
C PRO A 88 -18.09 4.88 20.03
N PHE A 89 -17.08 4.74 20.88
CA PHE A 89 -15.65 4.79 20.52
C PHE A 89 -15.00 3.42 20.41
N LYS A 90 -15.67 2.34 20.81
CA LYS A 90 -15.17 0.96 20.66
C LYS A 90 -14.99 0.60 19.19
N PRO A 91 -14.00 -0.25 18.84
CA PRO A 91 -13.86 -0.82 17.51
C PRO A 91 -15.18 -1.45 17.04
N LYS A 92 -15.46 -1.37 15.72
CA LYS A 92 -16.66 -1.96 15.14
C LYS A 92 -16.35 -3.37 14.61
N ARG A 93 -17.26 -4.32 14.83
CA ARG A 93 -17.24 -5.66 14.23
C ARG A 93 -17.62 -5.58 12.75
N ASN A 94 -17.47 -6.69 12.03
CA ASN A 94 -17.82 -6.79 10.60
C ASN A 94 -19.30 -6.48 10.30
N ASP A 95 -20.19 -6.55 11.31
CA ASP A 95 -21.60 -6.16 11.18
C ASP A 95 -21.83 -4.65 11.38
N GLY A 96 -20.77 -3.86 11.55
CA GLY A 96 -20.80 -2.41 11.76
C GLY A 96 -21.19 -1.98 13.18
N LYS A 97 -21.46 -2.90 14.10
CA LYS A 97 -21.79 -2.59 15.50
C LYS A 97 -20.53 -2.52 16.36
N PRO A 98 -20.53 -1.71 17.42
CA PRO A 98 -19.45 -1.70 18.40
C PRO A 98 -19.21 -3.10 18.97
N ASP A 99 -17.96 -3.44 19.25
CA ASP A 99 -17.62 -4.69 19.90
C ASP A 99 -17.76 -4.51 21.42
N ASP A 100 -18.91 -4.95 21.95
CA ASP A 100 -19.23 -4.80 23.38
C ASP A 100 -18.31 -5.66 24.28
N GLY A 101 -17.60 -6.67 23.73
CA GLY A 101 -16.64 -7.50 24.48
C GLY A 101 -15.30 -6.81 24.77
N ILE A 102 -15.02 -5.64 24.16
CA ILE A 102 -13.77 -4.91 24.37
C ILE A 102 -13.88 -4.02 25.61
N ALA A 103 -13.02 -4.26 26.61
CA ALA A 103 -12.92 -3.46 27.84
C ALA A 103 -11.96 -2.26 27.68
N GLY A 104 -10.98 -2.36 26.78
CA GLY A 104 -10.03 -1.33 26.42
C GLY A 104 -9.26 -1.73 25.17
N TYR A 105 -8.63 -0.77 24.49
CA TYR A 105 -7.78 -1.05 23.34
C TYR A 105 -6.69 0.01 23.18
N PHE A 106 -5.63 -0.36 22.48
CA PHE A 106 -4.58 0.53 22.01
C PHE A 106 -4.75 0.79 20.51
N GLN A 107 -4.59 2.03 20.11
CA GLN A 107 -4.60 2.45 18.71
C GLN A 107 -3.28 3.14 18.39
N PRO A 108 -2.37 2.50 17.66
CA PRO A 108 -1.15 3.16 17.20
C PRO A 108 -1.49 4.21 16.14
N GLY A 109 -0.76 5.31 16.17
CA GLY A 109 -0.90 6.40 15.22
C GLY A 109 0.43 6.89 14.67
N GLU A 110 0.37 7.72 13.63
CA GLU A 110 1.57 8.31 13.01
C GLU A 110 2.16 9.45 13.86
N ASP A 111 1.34 10.15 14.63
CA ASP A 111 1.70 11.32 15.43
C ASP A 111 1.22 11.26 16.88
N VAL A 112 0.25 10.42 17.19
CA VAL A 112 -0.25 10.17 18.53
C VAL A 112 -0.73 8.73 18.66
N ASN A 113 -0.39 8.08 19.77
CA ASN A 113 -0.95 6.79 20.15
C ASN A 113 -2.14 7.01 21.08
N TYR A 114 -3.16 6.19 20.95
CA TYR A 114 -4.32 6.22 21.84
C TYR A 114 -4.45 4.94 22.64
N ILE A 115 -4.62 5.09 23.96
CA ILE A 115 -5.13 4.06 24.87
C ILE A 115 -6.53 4.47 25.23
N THR A 116 -7.49 3.54 25.13
CA THR A 116 -8.89 3.84 25.36
C THR A 116 -9.49 2.77 26.26
N LEU A 117 -10.10 3.17 27.37
CA LEU A 117 -10.67 2.23 28.35
C LEU A 117 -11.88 2.80 29.06
N SER A 118 -12.67 1.90 29.68
CA SER A 118 -13.72 2.25 30.63
C SER A 118 -13.28 1.91 32.05
N THR A 119 -13.70 2.72 33.03
CA THR A 119 -13.51 2.40 34.47
C THR A 119 -14.51 1.37 35.00
N GLU A 120 -15.53 1.01 34.21
CA GLU A 120 -16.40 -0.12 34.47
C GLU A 120 -15.83 -1.39 33.86
N GLY A 121 -15.49 -2.39 34.67
CA GLY A 121 -15.01 -3.68 34.20
C GLY A 121 -14.01 -4.32 35.14
N ASP A 122 -13.48 -5.46 34.71
CA ASP A 122 -12.39 -6.16 35.42
C ASP A 122 -11.07 -5.44 35.14
N ASP A 123 -10.41 -4.97 36.19
CA ASP A 123 -9.12 -4.29 36.12
C ASP A 123 -8.06 -5.17 35.44
N ALA A 124 -8.07 -6.49 35.65
CA ALA A 124 -7.04 -7.39 35.13
C ALA A 124 -7.17 -7.55 33.60
N GLU A 125 -8.38 -7.66 33.07
CA GLU A 125 -8.63 -7.74 31.63
C GLU A 125 -8.32 -6.40 30.94
N THR A 126 -8.83 -5.29 31.50
CA THR A 126 -8.64 -3.95 30.94
C THR A 126 -7.17 -3.55 30.90
N TYR A 127 -6.48 -3.63 32.03
CA TYR A 127 -5.05 -3.26 32.09
C TYR A 127 -4.16 -4.28 31.38
N GLY A 128 -4.52 -5.58 31.39
CA GLY A 128 -3.79 -6.61 30.67
C GLY A 128 -3.67 -6.28 29.19
N THR A 129 -4.76 -5.94 28.51
CA THR A 129 -4.74 -5.54 27.11
C THR A 129 -3.87 -4.30 26.90
N ILE A 130 -3.97 -3.29 27.75
CA ILE A 130 -3.18 -2.05 27.64
C ILE A 130 -1.68 -2.35 27.83
N PHE A 131 -1.32 -3.19 28.79
CA PHE A 131 0.09 -3.56 29.01
C PHE A 131 0.64 -4.37 27.84
N HIS A 132 -0.16 -5.27 27.26
CA HIS A 132 0.19 -6.02 26.05
C HIS A 132 0.61 -5.07 24.92
N GLU A 133 -0.26 -4.13 24.58
CA GLU A 133 -0.01 -3.18 23.50
C GLU A 133 1.16 -2.22 23.82
N TYR A 134 1.28 -1.82 25.07
CA TYR A 134 2.40 -0.97 25.49
C TYR A 134 3.76 -1.70 25.39
N VAL A 135 3.80 -3.02 25.54
CA VAL A 135 5.01 -3.84 25.29
C VAL A 135 5.38 -3.81 23.83
N HIS A 136 4.42 -3.95 22.88
CA HIS A 136 4.70 -3.82 21.46
C HIS A 136 5.33 -2.47 21.14
N PHE A 137 4.80 -1.40 21.72
CA PHE A 137 5.36 -0.07 21.61
C PHE A 137 6.81 0.01 22.11
N ILE A 138 7.13 -0.58 23.29
CA ILE A 138 8.50 -0.61 23.81
C ILE A 138 9.43 -1.40 22.88
N VAL A 139 8.99 -2.54 22.39
CA VAL A 139 9.75 -3.40 21.47
C VAL A 139 10.02 -2.64 20.17
N GLU A 140 9.01 -2.02 19.57
CA GLU A 140 9.16 -1.22 18.32
C GLU A 140 10.13 -0.06 18.50
N THR A 141 10.06 0.66 19.63
CA THR A 141 10.94 1.79 19.93
C THR A 141 12.42 1.38 20.04
N ASN A 142 12.70 0.16 20.47
CA ASN A 142 14.07 -0.30 20.71
C ASN A 142 14.67 -1.14 19.59
N PHE A 143 13.85 -1.85 18.83
CA PHE A 143 14.31 -2.79 17.79
C PHE A 143 13.87 -2.39 16.36
N GLY A 144 12.94 -1.45 16.20
CA GLY A 144 12.31 -1.13 14.89
C GLY A 144 11.28 -2.18 14.46
N LYS A 145 10.47 -1.84 13.43
CA LYS A 145 9.34 -2.69 12.99
C LYS A 145 9.75 -3.99 12.29
N ALA A 146 10.93 -4.01 11.66
CA ALA A 146 11.26 -5.06 10.69
C ALA A 146 12.05 -6.25 11.24
N ASP A 147 12.64 -6.15 12.43
CA ASP A 147 13.67 -7.11 12.87
C ASP A 147 13.28 -8.01 14.04
N VAL A 148 12.13 -7.78 14.63
CA VAL A 148 11.69 -8.55 15.80
C VAL A 148 10.84 -9.72 15.33
N PRO A 149 11.23 -10.98 15.59
CA PRO A 149 10.42 -12.13 15.25
C PRO A 149 9.01 -12.03 15.86
N THR A 150 7.98 -12.30 15.06
CA THR A 150 6.57 -12.16 15.48
C THR A 150 6.26 -12.92 16.77
N TRP A 151 6.74 -14.18 16.88
CA TRP A 151 6.54 -15.01 18.08
C TRP A 151 7.14 -14.39 19.34
N PHE A 152 8.28 -13.70 19.22
CA PHE A 152 8.91 -13.03 20.37
C PHE A 152 8.13 -11.79 20.78
N ASN A 153 7.75 -10.96 19.82
CA ASN A 153 6.99 -9.75 20.07
C ASN A 153 5.66 -10.05 20.75
N GLU A 154 4.87 -10.98 20.19
CA GLU A 154 3.59 -11.39 20.76
C GLU A 154 3.76 -12.12 22.09
N GLY A 155 4.69 -13.06 22.17
CA GLY A 155 4.93 -13.82 23.40
C GLY A 155 5.42 -12.94 24.56
N LEU A 156 6.20 -11.89 24.27
CA LEU A 156 6.64 -10.92 25.28
C LEU A 156 5.47 -10.07 25.76
N ALA A 157 4.62 -9.58 24.84
CA ALA A 157 3.43 -8.82 25.17
C ALA A 157 2.47 -9.66 26.03
N GLU A 158 2.20 -10.90 25.63
CA GLU A 158 1.40 -11.87 26.40
C GLU A 158 1.99 -12.20 27.78
N TYR A 159 3.31 -12.22 27.94
CA TYR A 159 3.95 -12.44 29.23
C TYR A 159 3.75 -11.26 30.19
N TYR A 160 3.93 -10.02 29.68
CA TYR A 160 3.83 -8.83 30.52
C TYR A 160 2.40 -8.30 30.70
N GLN A 161 1.44 -8.73 29.91
CA GLN A 161 0.02 -8.37 30.14
C GLN A 161 -0.50 -8.83 31.51
N THR A 162 0.13 -9.85 32.09
CA THR A 162 -0.21 -10.35 33.45
C THR A 162 0.39 -9.52 34.56
N PHE A 163 0.97 -8.34 34.29
CA PHE A 163 1.53 -7.45 35.31
C PHE A 163 0.54 -7.11 36.41
N GLN A 164 0.97 -7.28 37.64
CA GLN A 164 0.24 -6.87 38.83
C GLN A 164 1.19 -6.16 39.79
N ILE A 165 0.66 -5.18 40.54
CA ILE A 165 1.39 -4.50 41.60
C ILE A 165 0.55 -4.45 42.90
N GLU A 166 1.13 -4.91 44.01
CA GLU A 166 0.52 -4.93 45.34
C GLU A 166 1.20 -3.86 46.21
N GLN A 167 0.38 -3.10 46.95
CA GLN A 167 0.82 -2.06 47.88
C GLN A 167 1.79 -1.03 47.27
N ASP A 168 1.70 -0.78 45.94
CA ASP A 168 2.54 0.13 45.18
C ASP A 168 4.05 -0.19 45.19
N GLN A 169 4.43 -1.39 45.56
CA GLN A 169 5.83 -1.76 45.78
C GLN A 169 6.20 -3.18 45.32
N LYS A 170 5.26 -4.12 45.39
CA LYS A 170 5.49 -5.52 45.04
C LYS A 170 4.91 -5.86 43.69
N VAL A 171 5.74 -6.10 42.72
CA VAL A 171 5.35 -6.40 41.34
C VAL A 171 5.41 -7.89 41.09
N LYS A 172 4.39 -8.43 40.43
CA LYS A 172 4.31 -9.79 39.90
C LYS A 172 4.31 -9.76 38.38
N LEU A 173 5.15 -10.59 37.75
CA LEU A 173 5.34 -10.66 36.29
C LEU A 173 5.30 -12.11 35.83
N GLY A 174 4.64 -12.35 34.67
CA GLY A 174 4.54 -13.68 34.10
C GLY A 174 3.68 -14.60 34.93
N LEU A 175 2.57 -14.10 35.44
CA LEU A 175 1.56 -14.95 36.06
C LEU A 175 0.99 -15.93 35.05
N PRO A 176 0.65 -17.18 35.42
CA PRO A 176 0.12 -18.15 34.47
C PRO A 176 -1.23 -17.71 33.88
N GLN A 177 -1.36 -17.81 32.58
CA GLN A 177 -2.60 -17.53 31.87
C GLN A 177 -3.42 -18.82 31.73
N SER A 178 -4.45 -18.97 32.56
CA SER A 178 -5.25 -20.20 32.66
C SER A 178 -5.93 -20.55 31.32
N ASN A 179 -6.40 -19.55 30.56
CA ASN A 179 -7.04 -19.77 29.26
C ASN A 179 -6.04 -20.32 28.23
N HIS A 180 -4.82 -19.77 28.18
CA HIS A 180 -3.78 -20.27 27.29
C HIS A 180 -3.34 -21.69 27.66
N LEU A 181 -3.14 -21.93 28.93
CA LEU A 181 -2.73 -23.26 29.42
C LEU A 181 -3.79 -24.32 29.11
N MET A 182 -5.06 -24.05 29.41
CA MET A 182 -6.16 -24.97 29.12
C MET A 182 -6.25 -25.25 27.62
N PHE A 183 -6.10 -24.22 26.79
CA PHE A 183 -6.12 -24.35 25.34
C PHE A 183 -4.95 -25.20 24.80
N LEU A 184 -3.71 -24.91 25.26
CA LEU A 184 -2.51 -25.65 24.83
C LEU A 184 -2.47 -27.11 25.32
N GLN A 185 -3.06 -27.39 26.46
CA GLN A 185 -3.18 -28.77 26.98
C GLN A 185 -4.12 -29.64 26.16
N GLN A 186 -5.12 -29.03 25.53
CA GLN A 186 -6.14 -29.71 24.70
C GLN A 186 -5.79 -29.70 23.19
N THR A 187 -4.80 -28.92 22.77
CA THR A 187 -4.48 -28.71 21.36
C THR A 187 -3.08 -29.24 21.03
N LYS A 188 -2.91 -29.72 19.79
CA LYS A 188 -1.56 -30.06 19.29
C LYS A 188 -0.77 -28.78 19.12
N LEU A 189 0.42 -28.70 19.70
CA LEU A 189 1.33 -27.57 19.50
C LEU A 189 1.80 -27.48 18.05
N MET A 190 1.99 -26.26 17.58
CA MET A 190 2.71 -25.98 16.33
C MET A 190 4.18 -26.36 16.49
N PRO A 191 4.84 -27.01 15.52
CA PRO A 191 6.28 -27.22 15.57
C PRO A 191 7.05 -25.90 15.78
N ILE A 192 8.09 -25.90 16.61
CA ILE A 192 8.84 -24.67 16.97
C ILE A 192 9.46 -24.01 15.75
N ASP A 193 9.94 -24.77 14.80
CA ASP A 193 10.51 -24.23 13.55
C ASP A 193 9.44 -23.54 12.67
N GLU A 194 8.20 -24.03 12.66
CA GLU A 194 7.07 -23.38 12.02
C GLU A 194 6.64 -22.11 12.79
N LEU A 195 6.54 -22.18 14.12
CA LEU A 195 6.23 -21.04 14.99
C LEU A 195 7.17 -19.87 14.74
N PHE A 196 8.46 -20.14 14.58
CA PHE A 196 9.49 -19.12 14.35
C PHE A 196 9.44 -18.49 12.96
N ARG A 197 8.82 -19.16 11.96
CA ARG A 197 8.68 -18.65 10.59
C ARG A 197 7.41 -17.85 10.36
N VAL A 198 6.48 -17.84 11.33
CA VAL A 198 5.24 -17.07 11.18
C VAL A 198 5.56 -15.58 11.12
N SER A 199 5.24 -14.96 9.99
CA SER A 199 5.38 -13.51 9.81
C SER A 199 4.10 -12.77 10.23
N ASN A 200 4.23 -11.47 10.50
CA ASN A 200 3.08 -10.60 10.78
C ASN A 200 2.04 -10.64 9.66
N TYR A 201 2.48 -10.67 8.40
CA TYR A 201 1.61 -10.77 7.25
C TYR A 201 0.78 -12.06 7.27
N GLN A 202 1.42 -13.21 7.53
CA GLN A 202 0.74 -14.50 7.62
C GLN A 202 -0.24 -14.55 8.80
N LEU A 203 0.15 -13.98 9.95
CA LEU A 203 -0.69 -13.94 11.15
C LEU A 203 -1.99 -13.16 10.91
N HIS A 204 -1.93 -12.06 10.18
CA HIS A 204 -3.12 -11.28 9.81
C HIS A 204 -3.99 -11.95 8.74
N ALA A 205 -3.38 -12.76 7.87
CA ALA A 205 -4.09 -13.49 6.83
C ALA A 205 -4.78 -14.77 7.33
N THR A 206 -4.37 -15.33 8.49
CA THR A 206 -4.89 -16.58 9.03
C THR A 206 -6.12 -16.37 9.92
N GLY A 207 -7.07 -17.31 9.89
CA GLY A 207 -8.30 -17.26 10.70
C GLY A 207 -8.11 -17.63 12.17
N GLY A 208 -9.15 -17.38 12.99
CA GLY A 208 -9.14 -17.37 14.44
C GLY A 208 -8.44 -18.51 15.18
N HIS A 209 -8.59 -19.79 14.79
CA HIS A 209 -7.99 -20.93 15.53
C HIS A 209 -6.45 -20.94 15.44
N SER A 210 -5.89 -20.80 14.23
CA SER A 210 -4.43 -20.75 14.02
C SER A 210 -3.81 -19.53 14.69
N ARG A 211 -4.53 -18.44 14.75
CA ARG A 211 -4.14 -17.22 15.46
C ARG A 211 -4.10 -17.45 16.96
N SER A 212 -5.11 -18.08 17.56
CA SER A 212 -5.17 -18.35 19.00
C SER A 212 -4.04 -19.28 19.47
N ILE A 213 -3.70 -20.33 18.70
CA ILE A 213 -2.60 -21.23 19.06
C ILE A 213 -1.25 -20.52 18.99
N PHE A 214 -1.05 -19.65 18.00
CA PHE A 214 0.18 -18.87 17.87
C PHE A 214 0.43 -17.99 19.09
N TYR A 215 -0.55 -17.20 19.54
CA TYR A 215 -0.44 -16.35 20.72
C TYR A 215 -0.18 -17.15 21.99
N ALA A 216 -0.98 -18.18 22.25
CA ALA A 216 -0.85 -19.02 23.44
C ALA A 216 0.51 -19.73 23.49
N GLN A 217 0.98 -20.24 22.36
CA GLN A 217 2.26 -20.95 22.30
C GLN A 217 3.46 -19.99 22.37
N SER A 218 3.37 -18.80 21.80
CA SER A 218 4.38 -17.75 21.92
C SER A 218 4.53 -17.31 23.37
N TRP A 219 3.41 -17.09 24.07
CA TRP A 219 3.41 -16.85 25.51
C TRP A 219 4.09 -17.98 26.28
N ALA A 220 3.70 -19.24 26.04
CA ALA A 220 4.24 -20.38 26.75
C ALA A 220 5.75 -20.52 26.53
N LEU A 221 6.24 -20.23 25.35
CA LEU A 221 7.66 -20.30 25.01
C LEU A 221 8.47 -19.21 25.74
N ILE A 222 7.99 -17.95 25.74
CA ILE A 222 8.63 -16.86 26.50
C ILE A 222 8.61 -17.18 28.00
N HIS A 223 7.47 -17.63 28.51
CA HIS A 223 7.32 -18.02 29.89
C HIS A 223 8.29 -19.17 30.27
N TYR A 224 8.40 -20.20 29.41
CA TYR A 224 9.34 -21.30 29.56
C TYR A 224 10.78 -20.79 29.59
N PHE A 225 11.19 -19.94 28.66
CA PHE A 225 12.55 -19.41 28.63
C PHE A 225 12.90 -18.59 29.87
N PHE A 226 11.96 -17.77 30.35
CA PHE A 226 12.18 -16.89 31.49
C PHE A 226 12.24 -17.69 32.82
N GLN A 227 11.40 -18.71 32.96
CA GLN A 227 11.27 -19.48 34.21
C GLN A 227 12.26 -20.66 34.32
N THR A 228 12.89 -21.04 33.20
CA THR A 228 13.87 -22.16 33.20
C THR A 228 15.32 -21.73 32.97
N GLY A 229 15.60 -20.41 33.05
CA GLY A 229 16.96 -19.88 32.92
C GLY A 229 17.49 -19.87 31.47
N LYS A 230 16.62 -19.97 30.45
CA LYS A 230 17.01 -19.97 29.05
C LYS A 230 16.99 -18.55 28.43
N ARG A 231 16.89 -17.50 29.23
CA ARG A 231 16.83 -16.09 28.75
C ARG A 231 18.07 -15.72 27.92
N ASP A 232 19.27 -16.12 28.37
CA ASP A 232 20.51 -15.80 27.65
C ASP A 232 20.60 -16.53 26.32
N ALA A 233 20.12 -17.78 26.25
CA ALA A 233 20.03 -18.53 25.00
C ALA A 233 19.05 -17.86 24.03
N MET A 234 17.90 -17.41 24.51
CA MET A 234 16.92 -16.65 23.71
C MET A 234 17.53 -15.35 23.18
N ASN A 235 18.19 -14.56 24.03
CA ASN A 235 18.85 -13.31 23.60
C ASN A 235 19.93 -13.59 22.56
N ARG A 236 20.73 -14.65 22.73
CA ARG A 236 21.73 -15.08 21.75
C ARG A 236 21.07 -15.47 20.42
N PHE A 237 19.96 -16.20 20.43
CA PHE A 237 19.21 -16.56 19.24
C PHE A 237 18.72 -15.33 18.48
N LEU A 238 18.09 -14.38 19.20
CA LEU A 238 17.63 -13.11 18.60
C LEU A 238 18.79 -12.32 17.98
N THR A 239 19.93 -12.21 18.69
CA THR A 239 21.11 -11.50 18.18
C THR A 239 21.66 -12.14 16.90
N LEU A 240 21.74 -13.48 16.85
CA LEU A 240 22.24 -14.20 15.69
C LEU A 240 21.29 -14.04 14.49
N THR A 241 19.97 -14.15 14.69
CA THR A 241 18.98 -14.02 13.62
C THR A 241 18.92 -12.60 13.07
N THR A 242 18.94 -11.58 13.94
CA THR A 242 18.98 -10.17 13.51
C THR A 242 20.30 -9.79 12.82
N SER A 243 21.38 -10.54 13.09
CA SER A 243 22.67 -10.41 12.38
C SER A 243 22.70 -11.17 11.04
N GLY A 244 21.59 -11.78 10.61
CA GLY A 244 21.48 -12.49 9.33
C GLY A 244 21.98 -13.93 9.35
N VAL A 245 22.23 -14.52 10.51
CA VAL A 245 22.54 -15.95 10.61
C VAL A 245 21.27 -16.76 10.33
N PRO A 246 21.32 -17.78 9.43
CA PRO A 246 20.17 -18.61 9.16
C PRO A 246 19.54 -19.19 10.44
N GLN A 247 18.19 -19.16 10.53
CA GLN A 247 17.44 -19.48 11.73
C GLN A 247 17.82 -20.82 12.36
N ASP A 248 17.97 -21.88 11.55
CA ASP A 248 18.30 -23.23 12.04
C ASP A 248 19.68 -23.26 12.72
N LYS A 249 20.66 -22.56 12.11
CA LYS A 249 22.01 -22.43 12.66
C LYS A 249 22.01 -21.58 13.93
N ALA A 250 21.31 -20.46 13.92
CA ALA A 250 21.17 -19.58 15.08
C ALA A 250 20.51 -20.32 16.27
N PHE A 251 19.48 -21.14 15.99
CA PHE A 251 18.80 -21.94 17.00
C PHE A 251 19.73 -22.99 17.63
N ALA A 252 20.42 -23.77 16.79
CA ALA A 252 21.35 -24.79 17.25
C ALA A 252 22.51 -24.18 18.08
N ASP A 253 23.02 -23.02 17.63
CA ASP A 253 24.11 -22.31 18.32
C ASP A 253 23.66 -21.68 19.66
N ALA A 254 22.44 -21.25 19.77
CA ALA A 254 21.92 -20.60 20.99
C ALA A 254 21.43 -21.61 22.03
N PHE A 255 20.56 -22.53 21.63
CA PHE A 255 19.89 -23.44 22.59
C PHE A 255 20.57 -24.77 22.80
N LYS A 256 21.49 -25.19 21.90
CA LYS A 256 22.25 -26.48 21.97
C LYS A 256 21.34 -27.72 22.01
N VAL A 257 20.12 -27.61 21.49
CA VAL A 257 19.15 -28.69 21.33
C VAL A 257 18.52 -28.65 19.95
N SER A 258 17.89 -29.76 19.52
CA SER A 258 17.11 -29.77 18.28
C SER A 258 15.71 -29.15 18.48
N TYR A 259 15.06 -28.75 17.38
CA TYR A 259 13.65 -28.32 17.41
C TYR A 259 12.74 -29.37 18.04
N ALA A 260 12.91 -30.66 17.65
CA ALA A 260 12.12 -31.75 18.22
C ALA A 260 12.31 -31.93 19.74
N GLN A 261 13.52 -31.68 20.25
CA GLN A 261 13.77 -31.69 21.69
C GLN A 261 13.08 -30.50 22.35
N MET A 262 13.14 -29.30 21.78
CA MET A 262 12.47 -28.11 22.28
C MET A 262 10.94 -28.29 22.30
N ASP A 263 10.35 -28.88 21.24
CA ASP A 263 8.94 -29.23 21.17
C ASP A 263 8.51 -30.13 22.33
N LYS A 264 9.32 -31.16 22.62
CA LYS A 264 9.09 -32.08 23.71
C LYS A 264 9.16 -31.35 25.07
N GLU A 265 10.17 -30.50 25.25
CA GLU A 265 10.36 -29.71 26.50
C GLU A 265 9.19 -28.75 26.70
N LEU A 266 8.76 -28.04 25.65
CA LEU A 266 7.63 -27.13 25.75
C LEU A 266 6.31 -27.88 26.02
N ARG A 267 6.08 -29.04 25.38
CA ARG A 267 4.93 -29.89 25.67
C ARG A 267 4.89 -30.35 27.14
N GLN A 268 6.04 -30.77 27.66
CA GLN A 268 6.16 -31.13 29.08
C GLN A 268 5.92 -29.91 29.98
N TYR A 269 6.39 -28.74 29.58
CA TYR A 269 6.20 -27.51 30.34
C TYR A 269 4.75 -27.11 30.45
N VAL A 270 3.99 -27.07 29.36
CA VAL A 270 2.58 -26.68 29.37
C VAL A 270 1.67 -27.71 30.02
N SER A 271 2.16 -28.95 30.28
CA SER A 271 1.40 -30.00 30.96
C SER A 271 1.55 -29.96 32.48
N LYS A 272 2.33 -29.03 33.02
CA LYS A 272 2.48 -28.89 34.48
C LYS A 272 1.19 -28.43 35.14
N SER A 273 1.02 -28.75 36.42
CA SER A 273 -0.10 -28.30 37.26
C SER A 273 0.16 -26.97 37.97
N SER A 274 1.42 -26.53 38.03
CA SER A 274 1.81 -25.26 38.65
C SER A 274 2.96 -24.59 37.93
N TYR A 275 2.97 -23.28 37.95
CA TYR A 275 3.92 -22.42 37.24
C TYR A 275 4.51 -21.39 38.18
N GLN A 276 5.77 -21.12 38.02
CA GLN A 276 6.45 -20.04 38.71
C GLN A 276 6.18 -18.71 38.00
N TYR A 277 6.27 -17.62 38.71
CA TYR A 277 6.26 -16.26 38.20
C TYR A 277 7.36 -15.44 38.91
N ASN A 278 7.69 -14.28 38.36
CA ASN A 278 8.72 -13.41 38.93
C ASN A 278 8.07 -12.41 39.88
N GLU A 279 8.67 -12.25 41.05
CA GLU A 279 8.26 -11.25 42.02
C GLU A 279 9.43 -10.27 42.27
N ILE A 280 9.11 -8.97 42.21
CA ILE A 280 10.08 -7.90 42.43
C ILE A 280 9.52 -6.98 43.51
N VAL A 281 10.31 -6.72 44.55
CA VAL A 281 9.96 -5.77 45.59
C VAL A 281 10.87 -4.55 45.47
N PHE A 282 10.27 -3.40 45.12
CA PHE A 282 11.01 -2.16 45.05
C PHE A 282 11.37 -1.59 46.41
N SER A 283 12.52 -0.95 46.53
CA SER A 283 13.00 -0.31 47.77
C SER A 283 12.09 0.82 48.27
N LYS A 284 11.37 1.46 47.35
CA LYS A 284 10.41 2.55 47.60
C LYS A 284 9.08 2.27 46.90
N LYS A 285 8.00 2.75 47.50
CA LYS A 285 6.70 2.72 46.83
C LYS A 285 6.71 3.55 45.56
N LEU A 286 6.07 3.05 44.50
CA LEU A 286 5.92 3.71 43.22
C LEU A 286 4.67 4.60 43.24
N LEU A 287 4.81 5.78 43.83
CA LEU A 287 3.75 6.77 44.01
C LEU A 287 3.97 7.92 43.00
N PHE A 288 2.97 8.26 42.24
CA PHE A 288 3.03 9.28 41.17
C PHE A 288 1.99 10.40 41.31
N ASP A 289 1.01 10.24 42.22
CA ASP A 289 -0.16 11.15 42.31
C ASP A 289 0.23 12.61 42.63
N ALA A 290 1.28 12.81 43.45
CA ALA A 290 1.72 14.16 43.84
C ALA A 290 2.22 15.03 42.65
N ASP A 291 2.71 14.38 41.60
CA ASP A 291 3.25 15.05 40.41
C ASP A 291 2.18 15.26 39.32
N MET A 292 0.96 14.77 39.52
CA MET A 292 -0.14 14.87 38.55
C MET A 292 -0.85 16.20 38.66
N ARG A 293 -1.17 16.77 37.47
CA ARG A 293 -1.93 18.03 37.34
C ARG A 293 -3.25 17.75 36.63
N THR A 294 -4.34 18.30 37.16
CA THR A 294 -5.68 18.22 36.56
C THR A 294 -6.11 19.57 36.02
N SER A 295 -6.71 19.57 34.83
CA SER A 295 -7.37 20.74 34.24
C SER A 295 -8.71 20.33 33.61
N ILE A 296 -9.68 21.25 33.65
CA ILE A 296 -10.96 21.07 32.98
C ILE A 296 -10.75 21.37 31.49
N LEU A 297 -11.26 20.52 30.61
CA LEU A 297 -11.29 20.74 29.17
C LEU A 297 -12.58 21.44 28.75
N ALA A 298 -12.43 22.45 27.89
CA ALA A 298 -13.60 23.03 27.26
C ALA A 298 -14.24 22.00 26.31
N GLU A 299 -15.55 22.09 26.09
CA GLU A 299 -16.30 21.12 25.26
C GLU A 299 -15.70 20.96 23.86
N HIS A 300 -15.33 22.05 23.20
CA HIS A 300 -14.71 22.02 21.88
C HIS A 300 -13.33 21.30 21.88
N GLN A 301 -12.58 21.35 22.99
CA GLN A 301 -11.31 20.63 23.12
C GLN A 301 -11.53 19.13 23.28
N ALA A 302 -12.53 18.73 24.08
CA ALA A 302 -12.93 17.32 24.20
C ALA A 302 -13.45 16.77 22.87
N ASP A 303 -14.30 17.53 22.16
CA ASP A 303 -14.79 17.15 20.83
C ASP A 303 -13.63 17.00 19.81
N ALA A 304 -12.62 17.88 19.84
CA ALA A 304 -11.44 17.75 18.98
C ALA A 304 -10.67 16.43 19.22
N LEU A 305 -10.42 16.10 20.49
CA LEU A 305 -9.73 14.85 20.88
C LEU A 305 -10.54 13.60 20.52
N LEU A 306 -11.86 13.61 20.77
CA LEU A 306 -12.74 12.48 20.43
C LEU A 306 -12.86 12.26 18.91
N GLY A 307 -12.93 13.34 18.15
CA GLY A 307 -12.92 13.28 16.70
C GLY A 307 -11.61 12.74 16.17
N ASP A 308 -10.48 13.13 16.74
CA ASP A 308 -9.17 12.65 16.37
C ASP A 308 -8.98 11.15 16.71
N LEU A 309 -9.45 10.70 17.88
CA LEU A 309 -9.51 9.27 18.25
C LEU A 309 -10.29 8.45 17.21
N LEU A 310 -11.48 8.92 16.81
CA LEU A 310 -12.30 8.22 15.82
C LEU A 310 -11.62 8.19 14.45
N LEU A 311 -10.95 9.26 14.05
CA LEU A 311 -10.18 9.32 12.83
C LEU A 311 -9.05 8.26 12.83
N HIS A 312 -8.27 8.17 13.90
CA HIS A 312 -7.20 7.18 14.06
C HIS A 312 -7.73 5.74 14.15
N SER A 313 -8.95 5.57 14.63
CA SER A 313 -9.67 4.27 14.62
C SER A 313 -10.30 3.94 13.25
N ASN A 314 -9.87 4.58 12.16
CA ASN A 314 -10.35 4.42 10.80
C ASN A 314 -11.87 4.69 10.61
N ARG A 315 -12.42 5.61 11.38
CA ARG A 315 -13.84 5.97 11.46
C ARG A 315 -14.08 7.44 11.09
N ALA A 316 -13.59 7.83 9.92
CA ALA A 316 -13.60 9.22 9.45
C ALA A 316 -15.01 9.86 9.45
N ASP A 317 -16.04 9.12 9.02
CA ASP A 317 -17.42 9.62 8.97
C ASP A 317 -18.00 9.82 10.38
N ASP A 318 -17.62 8.97 11.35
CA ASP A 318 -18.02 9.13 12.75
C ASP A 318 -17.24 10.28 13.43
N ALA A 319 -16.02 10.58 12.98
CA ALA A 319 -15.19 11.67 13.48
C ALA A 319 -15.71 13.07 13.09
N GLU A 320 -16.23 13.20 11.88
CA GLU A 320 -16.60 14.48 11.27
C GLU A 320 -17.55 15.33 12.14
N PRO A 321 -18.64 14.79 12.74
CA PRO A 321 -19.55 15.58 13.59
C PRO A 321 -18.86 16.15 14.83
N PHE A 322 -17.93 15.42 15.46
CA PHE A 322 -17.18 15.89 16.61
C PHE A 322 -16.23 17.03 16.20
N LEU A 323 -15.48 16.85 15.13
CA LEU A 323 -14.56 17.86 14.62
C LEU A 323 -15.28 19.13 14.15
N ALA A 324 -16.48 19.00 13.57
CA ALA A 324 -17.29 20.14 13.18
C ALA A 324 -17.73 20.98 14.39
N ARG A 325 -18.13 20.34 15.52
CA ARG A 325 -18.43 21.06 16.77
C ARG A 325 -17.16 21.69 17.34
N ALA A 326 -16.05 20.98 17.33
CA ALA A 326 -14.77 21.52 17.81
C ALA A 326 -14.36 22.79 17.05
N ILE A 327 -14.44 22.79 15.71
CA ILE A 327 -14.13 23.94 14.86
C ILE A 327 -15.16 25.07 15.06
N SER A 328 -16.43 24.74 15.31
CA SER A 328 -17.45 25.75 15.63
C SER A 328 -17.16 26.47 16.94
N GLY A 329 -16.60 25.76 17.94
CA GLY A 329 -16.21 26.35 19.24
C GLY A 329 -14.86 27.09 19.18
N ASP A 330 -13.91 26.59 18.41
CA ASP A 330 -12.61 27.21 18.15
C ASP A 330 -12.18 27.02 16.70
N PRO A 331 -12.49 27.98 15.80
CA PRO A 331 -12.11 27.88 14.39
C PRO A 331 -10.60 27.80 14.13
N ALA A 332 -9.78 28.25 15.08
CA ALA A 332 -8.32 28.23 14.99
C ALA A 332 -7.69 26.96 15.61
N SER A 333 -8.49 26.05 16.17
CA SER A 333 -8.00 24.80 16.77
C SER A 333 -7.14 24.01 15.81
N VAL A 334 -5.84 23.93 16.09
CA VAL A 334 -4.86 23.21 15.26
C VAL A 334 -5.21 21.72 15.18
N LEU A 335 -5.54 21.09 16.31
CA LEU A 335 -5.91 19.66 16.36
C LEU A 335 -7.16 19.38 15.52
N ALA A 336 -8.24 20.16 15.75
CA ALA A 336 -9.50 19.94 15.04
C ALA A 336 -9.36 20.16 13.52
N ASN A 337 -8.61 21.19 13.10
CA ASN A 337 -8.37 21.46 11.68
C ASN A 337 -7.45 20.38 11.06
N THR A 338 -6.42 19.91 11.77
CA THR A 338 -5.58 18.79 11.29
C THR A 338 -6.44 17.55 11.08
N ALA A 339 -7.19 17.13 12.09
CA ALA A 339 -8.01 15.93 12.03
C ALA A 339 -9.12 16.03 10.97
N MET A 340 -9.80 17.20 10.87
CA MET A 340 -10.80 17.44 9.81
C MET A 340 -10.16 17.40 8.41
N GLY A 341 -8.99 17.98 8.24
CA GLY A 341 -8.23 17.88 7.00
C GLY A 341 -7.97 16.42 6.61
N MET A 342 -7.56 15.58 7.56
CA MET A 342 -7.34 14.15 7.33
C MET A 342 -8.65 13.38 7.07
N VAL A 343 -9.78 13.74 7.75
CA VAL A 343 -11.11 13.21 7.43
C VAL A 343 -11.45 13.48 5.97
N LYS A 344 -11.28 14.74 5.51
CA LYS A 344 -11.56 15.12 4.13
C LYS A 344 -10.63 14.44 3.13
N MET A 345 -9.38 14.18 3.50
CA MET A 345 -8.46 13.36 2.67
C MET A 345 -8.99 11.92 2.51
N ARG A 346 -9.45 11.27 3.58
CA ARG A 346 -10.04 9.92 3.51
C ARG A 346 -11.30 9.89 2.67
N GLN A 347 -12.09 10.96 2.73
CA GLN A 347 -13.28 11.18 1.88
C GLN A 347 -12.92 11.62 0.45
N ARG A 348 -11.62 11.78 0.11
CA ARG A 348 -11.09 12.26 -1.19
C ARG A 348 -11.53 13.68 -1.57
N LYS A 349 -11.97 14.46 -0.61
CA LYS A 349 -12.33 15.87 -0.77
C LYS A 349 -11.08 16.76 -0.63
N TRP A 350 -10.15 16.64 -1.59
CA TRP A 350 -8.81 17.23 -1.53
C TRP A 350 -8.83 18.75 -1.32
N SER A 351 -9.73 19.47 -2.02
CA SER A 351 -9.83 20.92 -1.90
C SER A 351 -10.34 21.38 -0.53
N GLU A 352 -11.24 20.59 0.10
CA GLU A 352 -11.68 20.87 1.47
C GLU A 352 -10.58 20.55 2.48
N ALA A 353 -9.91 19.39 2.30
CA ALA A 353 -8.79 18.97 3.13
C ALA A 353 -7.69 20.04 3.19
N LYS A 354 -7.33 20.60 2.02
CA LYS A 354 -6.31 21.64 1.90
C LYS A 354 -6.66 22.89 2.71
N LYS A 355 -7.93 23.32 2.73
CA LYS A 355 -8.37 24.50 3.52
C LYS A 355 -8.15 24.29 5.02
N PHE A 356 -8.53 23.13 5.55
CA PHE A 356 -8.35 22.83 6.97
C PHE A 356 -6.87 22.70 7.35
N LEU A 357 -6.07 22.01 6.51
CA LEU A 357 -4.64 21.88 6.75
C LEU A 357 -3.90 23.23 6.63
N ASP A 358 -4.37 24.13 5.78
CA ASP A 358 -3.82 25.50 5.68
C ASP A 358 -4.02 26.28 7.00
N VAL A 359 -5.18 26.18 7.62
CA VAL A 359 -5.43 26.76 8.95
C VAL A 359 -4.49 26.17 10.00
N ALA A 360 -4.34 24.84 10.02
CA ALA A 360 -3.46 24.17 10.97
C ALA A 360 -1.97 24.58 10.82
N VAL A 361 -1.48 24.66 9.59
CA VAL A 361 -0.10 25.05 9.27
C VAL A 361 0.13 26.53 9.59
N SER A 362 -0.81 27.41 9.23
CA SER A 362 -0.74 28.86 9.50
C SER A 362 -0.81 29.18 10.99
N GLY A 363 -1.47 28.35 11.80
CA GLY A 363 -1.51 28.42 13.25
C GLY A 363 -0.20 28.05 13.95
N GLY A 364 0.85 27.69 13.19
CA GLY A 364 2.18 27.38 13.74
C GLY A 364 2.22 26.11 14.56
N THR A 365 1.49 25.08 14.11
CA THR A 365 1.44 23.77 14.80
C THR A 365 2.83 23.21 15.15
N THR A 366 2.92 22.56 16.31
CA THR A 366 4.07 21.77 16.71
C THR A 366 3.98 20.29 16.26
N SER A 367 2.83 19.86 15.70
CA SER A 367 2.70 18.56 15.05
C SER A 367 3.32 18.59 13.64
N HIS A 368 4.04 17.56 13.28
CA HIS A 368 4.63 17.39 11.95
C HIS A 368 3.59 17.01 10.90
N LEU A 369 2.49 16.39 11.33
CA LEU A 369 1.53 15.73 10.45
C LEU A 369 0.79 16.71 9.51
N PRO A 370 0.31 17.90 9.93
CA PRO A 370 -0.30 18.85 9.00
C PRO A 370 0.64 19.30 7.89
N TYR A 371 1.91 19.53 8.21
CA TYR A 371 2.92 19.90 7.21
C TYR A 371 3.13 18.79 6.16
N TYR A 372 3.29 17.54 6.62
CA TYR A 372 3.44 16.38 5.74
C TYR A 372 2.18 16.16 4.89
N ARG A 373 0.99 16.14 5.49
CA ARG A 373 -0.28 15.91 4.79
C ARG A 373 -0.60 17.01 3.78
N TYR A 374 -0.24 18.25 4.08
CA TYR A 374 -0.40 19.33 3.12
C TYR A 374 0.53 19.15 1.91
N ALA A 375 1.81 18.85 2.14
CA ALA A 375 2.74 18.54 1.05
C ALA A 375 2.26 17.33 0.22
N PHE A 376 1.70 16.30 0.87
CA PHE A 376 1.12 15.14 0.21
C PHE A 376 -0.05 15.54 -0.72
N ILE A 377 -0.97 16.41 -0.28
CA ILE A 377 -2.06 16.91 -1.14
C ILE A 377 -1.50 17.66 -2.34
N LEU A 378 -0.53 18.55 -2.14
CA LEU A 378 0.11 19.29 -3.24
C LEU A 378 0.75 18.34 -4.26
N SER A 379 1.37 17.23 -3.81
CA SER A 379 1.94 16.24 -4.71
C SER A 379 0.88 15.51 -5.56
N ARG A 380 -0.33 15.37 -5.04
CA ARG A 380 -1.44 14.75 -5.78
C ARG A 380 -2.14 15.69 -6.75
N GLU A 381 -2.16 17.00 -6.46
CA GLU A 381 -2.73 18.01 -7.37
C GLU A 381 -2.04 18.05 -8.73
N SER A 382 -0.79 17.57 -8.81
CA SER A 382 0.01 17.50 -10.04
C SER A 382 -0.09 16.15 -10.75
N GLN A 383 -0.90 15.20 -10.25
CA GLN A 383 -1.08 13.89 -10.88
C GLN A 383 -2.03 13.99 -12.07
N ASP A 384 -1.69 13.29 -13.16
CA ASP A 384 -2.61 13.04 -14.25
C ASP A 384 -3.70 12.02 -13.86
N GLU A 385 -4.62 11.73 -14.76
CA GLU A 385 -5.70 10.76 -14.55
C GLU A 385 -5.23 9.33 -14.24
N PHE A 386 -3.95 9.00 -14.54
CA PHE A 386 -3.31 7.72 -14.24
C PHE A 386 -2.49 7.74 -12.95
N GLY A 387 -2.48 8.88 -12.23
CA GLY A 387 -1.71 9.07 -11.02
C GLY A 387 -0.21 9.32 -11.25
N TYR A 388 0.20 9.61 -12.49
CA TYR A 388 1.59 9.96 -12.78
C TYR A 388 1.81 11.47 -12.65
N VAL A 389 2.97 11.85 -12.14
CA VAL A 389 3.47 13.22 -12.13
C VAL A 389 4.64 13.30 -13.10
N ARG A 390 4.53 14.18 -14.10
CA ARG A 390 5.61 14.42 -15.04
C ARG A 390 6.65 15.35 -14.41
N GLU A 391 6.17 16.44 -13.82
CA GLU A 391 6.95 17.49 -13.20
C GLU A 391 6.07 18.25 -12.20
N PHE A 392 6.64 18.66 -11.09
CA PHE A 392 5.97 19.60 -10.18
C PHE A 392 6.29 21.02 -10.60
N PRO A 393 5.30 21.94 -10.71
CA PRO A 393 5.57 23.36 -10.88
C PRO A 393 6.54 23.86 -9.82
N GLU A 394 7.49 24.73 -10.18
CA GLU A 394 8.57 25.17 -9.29
C GLU A 394 8.06 25.73 -7.95
N GLU A 395 7.03 26.58 -8.00
CA GLU A 395 6.39 27.12 -6.80
C GLU A 395 5.81 26.02 -5.91
N SER A 396 5.16 25.02 -6.52
CA SER A 396 4.57 23.87 -5.80
C SER A 396 5.64 23.00 -5.17
N ALA A 397 6.71 22.72 -5.93
CA ALA A 397 7.85 21.94 -5.45
C ALA A 397 8.54 22.62 -4.27
N ASP A 398 8.76 23.93 -4.36
CA ASP A 398 9.39 24.69 -3.27
C ASP A 398 8.49 24.80 -2.04
N ARG A 399 7.19 24.94 -2.22
CA ARG A 399 6.23 24.91 -1.10
C ARG A 399 6.23 23.53 -0.43
N MET A 400 6.18 22.45 -1.19
CA MET A 400 6.29 21.09 -0.64
C MET A 400 7.59 20.87 0.13
N ARG A 401 8.74 21.31 -0.40
CA ARG A 401 10.03 21.20 0.28
C ARG A 401 10.04 21.94 1.61
N LYS A 402 9.53 23.18 1.66
CA LYS A 402 9.44 23.96 2.91
C LYS A 402 8.60 23.26 3.96
N LEU A 403 7.42 22.74 3.56
CA LEU A 403 6.54 21.99 4.44
C LEU A 403 7.19 20.70 4.96
N LEU A 404 7.84 19.92 4.07
CA LEU A 404 8.49 18.66 4.44
C LEU A 404 9.73 18.87 5.31
N LEU A 405 10.52 19.90 5.07
CA LEU A 405 11.66 20.24 5.93
C LEU A 405 11.18 20.62 7.33
N ARG A 406 10.05 21.36 7.44
CA ARG A 406 9.46 21.67 8.74
C ARG A 406 8.91 20.42 9.44
N ALA A 407 8.28 19.51 8.70
CA ALA A 407 7.84 18.23 9.25
C ALA A 407 9.02 17.39 9.78
N ILE A 408 10.12 17.34 9.03
CA ILE A 408 11.37 16.65 9.43
C ILE A 408 12.00 17.28 10.69
N GLU A 409 11.99 18.60 10.79
CA GLU A 409 12.49 19.31 11.97
C GLU A 409 11.68 18.94 13.22
N LEU A 410 10.36 18.89 13.10
CA LEU A 410 9.45 18.56 14.20
C LEU A 410 9.49 17.08 14.58
N ALA A 411 9.60 16.17 13.60
CA ALA A 411 9.66 14.73 13.81
C ALA A 411 10.74 14.08 12.94
N PRO A 412 12.01 14.11 13.38
CA PRO A 412 13.13 13.55 12.60
C PRO A 412 13.05 12.05 12.35
N SER A 413 12.27 11.31 13.14
CA SER A 413 12.05 9.87 12.97
C SER A 413 10.91 9.51 12.01
N PHE A 414 10.10 10.48 11.57
CA PHE A 414 8.99 10.28 10.64
C PHE A 414 9.53 10.20 9.19
N GLY A 415 9.79 8.97 8.76
CA GLY A 415 10.51 8.68 7.51
C GLY A 415 9.75 9.05 6.25
N GLU A 416 8.42 9.08 6.28
CA GLU A 416 7.54 9.44 5.17
C GLU A 416 7.77 10.86 4.66
N SER A 417 8.15 11.79 5.55
CA SER A 417 8.52 13.15 5.15
C SER A 417 9.79 13.17 4.28
N TYR A 418 10.76 12.32 4.59
CA TYR A 418 11.99 12.19 3.78
C TYR A 418 11.70 11.52 2.44
N GLU A 419 10.83 10.50 2.43
CA GLU A 419 10.46 9.81 1.21
C GLU A 419 9.74 10.73 0.24
N LEU A 420 8.76 11.51 0.72
CA LEU A 420 8.06 12.47 -0.13
C LEU A 420 8.98 13.60 -0.61
N LEU A 421 9.91 14.08 0.25
CA LEU A 421 10.92 15.07 -0.15
C LEU A 421 11.82 14.53 -1.27
N ALA A 422 12.26 13.29 -1.14
CA ALA A 422 13.06 12.61 -2.15
C ALA A 422 12.26 12.34 -3.45
N TYR A 423 10.97 12.06 -3.34
CA TYR A 423 10.09 11.90 -4.49
C TYR A 423 9.94 13.20 -5.28
N VAL A 424 9.80 14.35 -4.61
CA VAL A 424 9.75 15.66 -5.28
C VAL A 424 11.03 15.89 -6.09
N SER A 425 12.18 15.59 -5.53
CA SER A 425 13.47 15.73 -6.21
C SER A 425 13.64 14.72 -7.36
N LEU A 426 13.16 13.50 -7.20
CA LEU A 426 13.21 12.47 -8.26
C LEU A 426 12.36 12.87 -9.47
N VAL A 427 11.16 13.40 -9.23
CA VAL A 427 10.23 13.83 -10.30
C VAL A 427 10.81 15.01 -11.07
N ASN A 428 11.27 16.04 -10.37
CA ASN A 428 11.86 17.24 -11.00
C ASN A 428 13.30 17.04 -11.48
N ASN A 429 13.88 15.86 -11.23
CA ASN A 429 15.27 15.53 -11.55
C ASN A 429 16.28 16.59 -11.02
N ASP A 430 16.02 17.11 -9.82
CA ASP A 430 16.83 18.12 -9.17
C ASP A 430 17.21 17.69 -7.74
N LYS A 431 18.25 18.29 -7.17
CA LYS A 431 18.70 18.06 -5.76
C LYS A 431 18.81 16.58 -5.39
N LEU A 432 19.21 15.73 -6.36
CA LEU A 432 19.23 14.28 -6.20
C LEU A 432 20.18 13.80 -5.10
N ASP A 433 21.32 14.47 -4.89
CA ASP A 433 22.25 14.14 -3.80
C ASP A 433 21.63 14.42 -2.43
N ASP A 434 20.93 15.55 -2.29
CA ASP A 434 20.20 15.90 -1.06
C ASP A 434 19.09 14.89 -0.77
N ALA A 435 18.39 14.42 -1.81
CA ALA A 435 17.35 13.40 -1.69
C ALA A 435 17.92 12.07 -1.19
N VAL A 436 19.05 11.60 -1.73
CA VAL A 436 19.73 10.40 -1.25
C VAL A 436 20.20 10.59 0.20
N ALA A 437 20.76 11.75 0.54
CA ALA A 437 21.19 12.05 1.90
C ALA A 437 20.01 12.06 2.90
N ALA A 438 18.85 12.61 2.49
CA ALA A 438 17.63 12.61 3.27
C ALA A 438 17.13 11.18 3.54
N LEU A 439 17.06 10.33 2.52
CA LEU A 439 16.64 8.92 2.69
C LEU A 439 17.64 8.12 3.55
N ARG A 440 18.94 8.38 3.41
CA ARG A 440 19.96 7.78 4.30
C ARG A 440 19.79 8.23 5.76
N LYS A 441 19.31 9.45 5.99
CA LYS A 441 18.90 9.89 7.34
C LYS A 441 17.69 9.11 7.85
N ALA A 442 16.66 8.94 7.04
CA ALA A 442 15.49 8.13 7.40
C ALA A 442 15.88 6.68 7.76
N LEU A 443 16.81 6.08 7.01
CA LEU A 443 17.34 4.74 7.30
C LEU A 443 18.12 4.62 8.62
N LYS A 444 18.60 5.74 9.21
CA LYS A 444 19.18 5.68 10.56
C LYS A 444 18.12 5.41 11.63
N TYR A 445 16.89 5.85 11.41
CA TYR A 445 15.77 5.60 12.31
C TYR A 445 15.05 4.28 12.00
N GLN A 446 15.04 3.88 10.71
CA GLN A 446 14.39 2.66 10.22
C GLN A 446 15.37 1.91 9.29
N PRO A 447 16.40 1.21 9.84
CA PRO A 447 17.52 0.64 9.06
C PRO A 447 17.13 -0.36 8.00
N HIS A 448 16.01 -1.06 8.19
CA HIS A 448 15.54 -2.14 7.30
C HIS A 448 14.35 -1.75 6.43
N ASN A 449 14.00 -0.44 6.39
CA ASN A 449 12.90 0.02 5.54
C ASN A 449 13.28 -0.10 4.05
N GLN A 450 12.79 -1.16 3.42
CA GLN A 450 13.07 -1.46 2.01
C GLN A 450 12.46 -0.44 1.06
N ARG A 451 11.37 0.28 1.45
CA ARG A 451 10.75 1.33 0.64
C ARG A 451 11.70 2.52 0.44
N TYR A 452 12.46 2.90 1.48
CA TYR A 452 13.47 3.96 1.36
C TYR A 452 14.67 3.50 0.54
N SER A 453 15.09 2.25 0.72
CA SER A 453 16.20 1.69 -0.02
C SER A 453 15.91 1.60 -1.52
N ILE A 454 14.69 1.15 -1.92
CA ILE A 454 14.32 1.11 -3.34
C ILE A 454 14.21 2.52 -3.94
N ARG A 455 13.73 3.51 -3.16
CA ARG A 455 13.71 4.91 -3.61
C ARG A 455 15.12 5.45 -3.85
N ILE A 456 16.09 5.10 -3.00
CA ILE A 456 17.50 5.43 -3.25
C ILE A 456 17.97 4.83 -4.57
N ALA A 457 17.64 3.56 -4.86
CA ALA A 457 18.03 2.92 -6.12
C ALA A 457 17.42 3.62 -7.34
N GLU A 458 16.16 4.04 -7.27
CA GLU A 458 15.48 4.83 -8.32
C GLU A 458 16.20 6.17 -8.59
N ILE A 459 16.64 6.86 -7.52
CA ILE A 459 17.41 8.11 -7.65
C ILE A 459 18.81 7.84 -8.22
N LEU A 460 19.48 6.77 -7.79
CA LEU A 460 20.81 6.40 -8.27
C LEU A 460 20.82 6.11 -9.78
N ILE A 461 19.73 5.56 -10.34
CA ILE A 461 19.56 5.43 -11.79
C ILE A 461 19.60 6.81 -12.46
N ARG A 462 18.89 7.82 -11.91
CA ARG A 462 18.92 9.20 -12.45
C ARG A 462 20.31 9.81 -12.39
N GLN A 463 21.12 9.42 -11.40
CA GLN A 463 22.52 9.84 -11.27
C GLN A 463 23.49 8.98 -12.09
N SER A 464 23.00 8.04 -12.90
CA SER A 464 23.83 7.07 -13.67
C SER A 464 24.73 6.16 -12.81
N LYS A 465 24.39 6.00 -11.51
CA LYS A 465 25.10 5.11 -10.56
C LYS A 465 24.49 3.70 -10.60
N PHE A 466 24.54 3.07 -11.78
CA PHE A 466 23.81 1.82 -12.08
C PHE A 466 24.23 0.64 -11.22
N ASP A 467 25.52 0.51 -10.87
CA ASP A 467 26.02 -0.62 -10.07
C ASP A 467 25.50 -0.57 -8.62
N GLU A 468 25.46 0.64 -8.04
CA GLU A 468 24.89 0.79 -6.69
C GLU A 468 23.37 0.54 -6.68
N ALA A 469 22.66 1.07 -7.67
CA ALA A 469 21.22 0.86 -7.83
C ALA A 469 20.87 -0.62 -7.99
N GLY A 470 21.62 -1.35 -8.84
CA GLY A 470 21.44 -2.77 -9.08
C GLY A 470 21.62 -3.61 -7.81
N LYS A 471 22.71 -3.38 -7.05
CA LYS A 471 22.98 -4.10 -5.79
C LYS A 471 21.86 -3.93 -4.75
N ILE A 472 21.32 -2.71 -4.64
CA ILE A 472 20.20 -2.44 -3.72
C ILE A 472 18.95 -3.20 -4.18
N ALA A 473 18.62 -3.13 -5.48
CA ALA A 473 17.45 -3.77 -6.03
C ALA A 473 17.52 -5.31 -5.97
N GLU A 474 18.68 -5.92 -6.27
CA GLU A 474 18.92 -7.37 -6.15
C GLU A 474 18.68 -7.86 -4.71
N LYS A 475 19.20 -7.12 -3.72
CA LYS A 475 18.97 -7.46 -2.31
C LYS A 475 17.50 -7.41 -1.95
N ILE A 476 16.77 -6.38 -2.39
CA ILE A 476 15.34 -6.22 -2.11
C ILE A 476 14.53 -7.31 -2.82
N ALA A 477 14.79 -7.60 -4.10
CA ALA A 477 14.11 -8.65 -4.85
C ALA A 477 14.25 -10.03 -4.19
N ALA A 478 15.40 -10.30 -3.55
CA ALA A 478 15.68 -11.56 -2.84
C ALA A 478 15.03 -11.64 -1.45
N THR A 479 14.76 -10.51 -0.78
CA THR A 479 14.36 -10.48 0.64
C THR A 479 13.00 -9.86 0.90
N ALA A 480 12.38 -9.19 -0.09
CA ALA A 480 11.08 -8.54 0.09
C ALA A 480 9.95 -9.57 0.23
N GLU A 481 9.17 -9.45 1.28
CA GLU A 481 7.95 -10.22 1.50
C GLU A 481 6.74 -9.59 0.79
N GLU A 482 6.73 -8.26 0.63
CA GLU A 482 5.67 -7.53 -0.05
C GLU A 482 5.80 -7.69 -1.58
N PRO A 483 4.78 -8.24 -2.28
CA PRO A 483 4.84 -8.43 -3.74
C PRO A 483 5.11 -7.13 -4.52
N GLU A 484 4.57 -6.01 -4.07
CA GLU A 484 4.77 -4.68 -4.68
C GLU A 484 6.23 -4.24 -4.62
N LEU A 485 6.90 -4.41 -3.47
CA LEU A 485 8.32 -4.07 -3.32
C LEU A 485 9.20 -4.95 -4.20
N LYS A 486 8.88 -6.24 -4.29
CA LYS A 486 9.58 -7.17 -5.17
C LYS A 486 9.45 -6.75 -6.63
N GLN A 487 8.24 -6.42 -7.07
CA GLN A 487 7.99 -5.94 -8.43
C GLN A 487 8.72 -4.63 -8.73
N ARG A 488 8.74 -3.68 -7.78
CA ARG A 488 9.52 -2.43 -7.93
C ARG A 488 11.01 -2.72 -8.07
N ALA A 489 11.55 -3.64 -7.27
CA ALA A 489 12.96 -4.03 -7.35
C ALA A 489 13.30 -4.68 -8.69
N GLU A 490 12.47 -5.57 -9.20
CA GLU A 490 12.60 -6.18 -10.52
C GLU A 490 12.55 -5.12 -11.64
N THR A 491 11.68 -4.12 -11.52
CA THR A 491 11.60 -2.99 -12.45
C THR A 491 12.90 -2.17 -12.43
N VAL A 492 13.44 -1.87 -11.24
CA VAL A 492 14.72 -1.17 -11.10
C VAL A 492 15.85 -1.98 -11.75
N MET A 493 15.91 -3.29 -11.52
CA MET A 493 16.91 -4.18 -12.13
C MET A 493 16.82 -4.16 -13.67
N SER A 494 15.61 -4.25 -14.21
CA SER A 494 15.35 -4.17 -15.66
C SER A 494 15.82 -2.83 -16.23
N ASN A 495 15.48 -1.72 -15.56
CA ASN A 495 15.91 -0.38 -15.96
C ASN A 495 17.44 -0.24 -15.91
N VAL A 496 18.10 -0.76 -14.87
CA VAL A 496 19.57 -0.77 -14.76
C VAL A 496 20.19 -1.53 -15.92
N ALA A 497 19.68 -2.71 -16.25
CA ALA A 497 20.20 -3.52 -17.36
C ALA A 497 20.03 -2.80 -18.72
N GLN A 498 18.89 -2.14 -18.93
CA GLN A 498 18.63 -1.37 -20.15
C GLN A 498 19.56 -0.15 -20.25
N TRP A 499 19.72 0.62 -19.18
CA TRP A 499 20.58 1.79 -19.17
C TRP A 499 22.08 1.44 -19.27
N LYS A 500 22.54 0.35 -18.67
CA LYS A 500 23.90 -0.16 -18.86
C LYS A 500 24.16 -0.45 -20.33
N LYS A 501 23.23 -1.16 -20.98
CA LYS A 501 23.33 -1.45 -22.41
C LYS A 501 23.42 -0.20 -23.27
N VAL A 502 22.61 0.83 -22.98
CA VAL A 502 22.67 2.14 -23.67
C VAL A 502 23.98 2.86 -23.39
N SER A 503 24.46 2.85 -22.13
CA SER A 503 25.74 3.47 -21.74
C SER A 503 26.92 2.78 -22.39
N GLU A 504 26.96 1.46 -22.44
CA GLU A 504 27.99 0.68 -23.16
C GLU A 504 28.01 1.00 -24.65
N MET A 505 26.84 1.12 -25.28
CA MET A 505 26.71 1.53 -26.68
C MET A 505 27.27 2.93 -26.91
N ASN A 506 27.02 3.87 -26.00
CA ASN A 506 27.53 5.25 -26.10
C ASN A 506 29.05 5.34 -25.83
N THR A 507 29.60 4.58 -24.84
CA THR A 507 31.03 4.54 -24.55
C THR A 507 31.85 3.85 -25.66
N VAL A 508 31.30 2.81 -26.28
CA VAL A 508 31.91 2.22 -27.48
C VAL A 508 31.93 3.21 -28.62
N GLY A 509 30.87 4.05 -28.75
CA GLY A 509 30.80 5.15 -29.71
C GLY A 509 31.90 6.20 -29.50
N THR A 510 32.11 6.66 -28.28
CA THR A 510 33.11 7.70 -27.95
C THR A 510 34.55 7.14 -27.99
N ALA A 511 34.80 5.95 -27.49
CA ALA A 511 36.13 5.31 -27.55
C ALA A 511 36.55 4.91 -28.97
N ALA A 512 35.59 4.72 -29.88
CA ALA A 512 35.87 4.49 -31.31
C ALA A 512 36.24 5.79 -32.04
N LEU A 513 35.69 6.93 -31.61
CA LEU A 513 36.04 8.27 -32.08
C LEU A 513 37.47 8.67 -31.67
N GLU A 514 37.93 8.31 -30.45
CA GLU A 514 39.27 8.63 -29.95
C GLU A 514 40.37 7.71 -30.57
N ARG A 515 40.04 6.51 -31.07
CA ARG A 515 41.01 5.54 -31.60
C ARG A 515 41.22 5.59 -33.10
N GLY A 516 40.66 6.57 -33.83
CA GLY A 516 40.95 6.76 -35.27
C GLY A 516 40.68 5.51 -36.13
N SER A 517 39.70 4.67 -35.78
CA SER A 517 39.30 3.49 -36.56
C SER A 517 38.64 3.95 -37.84
N THR A 518 39.31 3.64 -38.99
CA THR A 518 38.89 3.87 -40.38
C THR A 518 37.77 2.90 -40.81
N SER A 519 36.71 2.77 -40.02
CA SER A 519 35.45 2.23 -40.58
C SER A 519 34.57 3.44 -40.95
N GLU A 520 34.21 3.50 -42.24
CA GLU A 520 33.32 4.54 -42.75
C GLU A 520 31.94 4.46 -42.07
N ARG A 521 31.81 5.05 -40.92
CA ARG A 521 30.49 5.24 -40.25
C ARG A 521 29.75 6.28 -41.08
N ARG A 522 28.64 5.90 -41.69
CA ARG A 522 27.80 6.76 -42.46
C ARG A 522 27.14 7.78 -41.49
N ILE A 523 27.65 9.01 -41.50
CA ILE A 523 27.03 10.14 -40.81
C ILE A 523 25.89 10.66 -41.67
N VAL A 524 24.66 10.60 -41.14
CA VAL A 524 23.51 11.24 -41.82
C VAL A 524 23.26 12.60 -41.16
N LYS A 525 23.49 13.65 -41.93
CA LYS A 525 23.11 15.00 -41.53
C LYS A 525 21.62 15.17 -41.79
N VAL A 526 20.86 15.48 -40.77
CA VAL A 526 19.42 15.76 -40.86
C VAL A 526 19.26 17.27 -40.88
N THR A 527 18.83 17.78 -42.03
CA THR A 527 18.63 19.21 -42.26
C THR A 527 17.15 19.59 -42.42
N SER A 528 16.25 18.60 -42.59
CA SER A 528 14.81 18.81 -42.77
C SER A 528 13.96 17.76 -42.03
N GLU A 529 12.68 18.08 -41.84
CA GLU A 529 11.71 17.13 -41.24
C GLU A 529 11.53 15.89 -42.15
N ALA A 530 11.58 16.06 -43.46
CA ALA A 530 11.53 14.93 -44.41
C ALA A 530 12.70 13.95 -44.27
N ASP A 531 13.92 14.45 -43.98
CA ASP A 531 15.08 13.58 -43.69
C ASP A 531 14.90 12.85 -42.38
N MET A 532 14.28 13.49 -41.38
CA MET A 532 13.96 12.90 -40.09
C MET A 532 12.92 11.77 -40.21
N GLU A 533 11.90 12.00 -41.03
CA GLU A 533 10.86 11.01 -41.33
C GLU A 533 11.44 9.79 -42.06
N LYS A 534 12.32 10.01 -43.03
CA LYS A 534 13.03 8.93 -43.72
C LYS A 534 13.92 8.12 -42.80
N TYR A 535 14.61 8.80 -41.90
CA TYR A 535 15.42 8.12 -40.87
C TYR A 535 14.56 7.30 -39.92
N ARG A 536 13.45 7.86 -39.45
CA ARG A 536 12.49 7.14 -38.58
C ARG A 536 11.94 5.89 -39.27
N ALA A 537 11.57 6.02 -40.53
CA ALA A 537 11.08 4.90 -41.34
C ALA A 537 12.15 3.78 -41.49
N GLU A 538 13.40 4.13 -41.73
CA GLU A 538 14.53 3.18 -41.85
C GLU A 538 14.83 2.53 -40.49
N ALA A 539 14.82 3.29 -39.39
CA ALA A 539 15.01 2.79 -38.04
C ALA A 539 13.89 1.83 -37.63
N ASN A 540 12.63 2.15 -37.94
CA ASN A 540 11.48 1.31 -37.70
C ASN A 540 11.54 0.01 -38.54
N ARG A 541 11.88 0.11 -39.81
CA ARG A 541 12.10 -1.06 -40.69
C ARG A 541 13.18 -2.00 -40.13
N ARG A 542 14.27 -1.44 -39.61
CA ARG A 542 15.36 -2.19 -38.97
C ARG A 542 14.89 -2.87 -37.69
N TRP A 543 14.16 -2.12 -36.84
CA TRP A 543 13.62 -2.65 -35.59
C TRP A 543 12.66 -3.81 -35.85
N ILE A 544 11.69 -3.65 -36.76
CA ILE A 544 10.77 -4.74 -37.11
C ILE A 544 11.56 -5.94 -37.64
N SER A 545 12.48 -5.72 -38.60
CA SER A 545 13.26 -6.80 -39.23
C SER A 545 14.11 -7.61 -38.20
N SER A 546 14.65 -6.90 -37.18
CA SER A 546 15.42 -7.55 -36.09
C SER A 546 14.53 -8.25 -35.07
N SER A 547 13.27 -7.81 -34.91
CA SER A 547 12.28 -8.34 -33.99
C SER A 547 11.51 -9.53 -34.55
N LEU A 548 11.55 -9.74 -35.87
CA LEU A 548 10.93 -10.92 -36.47
C LEU A 548 11.55 -12.21 -35.90
N ARG A 549 10.72 -13.22 -35.64
CA ARG A 549 11.14 -14.52 -35.15
C ARG A 549 12.26 -15.09 -36.05
N LYS A 550 13.36 -15.52 -35.45
CA LYS A 550 14.43 -16.17 -36.23
C LYS A 550 13.93 -17.51 -36.79
N THR A 551 14.09 -17.74 -38.09
CA THR A 551 13.76 -19.03 -38.73
C THR A 551 14.72 -20.12 -38.26
N ALA A 552 14.16 -21.26 -37.82
CA ALA A 552 14.97 -22.45 -37.52
C ALA A 552 15.32 -23.25 -38.77
N GLU A 553 16.21 -24.24 -38.64
CA GLU A 553 16.53 -25.16 -39.76
C GLU A 553 15.26 -25.91 -40.22
N GLY A 554 15.03 -25.93 -41.54
CA GLY A 554 13.83 -26.51 -42.16
C GLY A 554 12.56 -25.62 -42.13
N GLU A 555 12.67 -24.38 -41.61
CA GLU A 555 11.57 -23.42 -41.70
C GLU A 555 11.74 -22.45 -42.87
N VAL A 556 10.64 -22.11 -43.49
CA VAL A 556 10.56 -21.17 -44.61
C VAL A 556 9.69 -19.97 -44.21
N ARG A 557 10.13 -18.78 -44.60
CA ARG A 557 9.36 -17.54 -44.39
C ARG A 557 8.86 -16.97 -45.70
N ILE A 558 7.57 -16.63 -45.75
CA ILE A 558 6.95 -15.98 -46.91
C ILE A 558 6.20 -14.71 -46.41
N GLN A 559 6.06 -13.75 -47.30
CA GLN A 559 5.23 -12.57 -47.07
C GLN A 559 3.94 -12.70 -47.92
N GLY A 560 2.81 -12.43 -47.30
CA GLY A 560 1.53 -12.53 -48.03
C GLY A 560 0.35 -12.09 -47.19
N LYS A 561 -0.85 -12.15 -47.78
CA LYS A 561 -2.12 -11.88 -47.14
C LYS A 561 -2.85 -13.18 -46.88
N ILE A 562 -3.44 -13.34 -45.68
CA ILE A 562 -4.23 -14.52 -45.32
C ILE A 562 -5.64 -14.32 -45.87
N LEU A 563 -5.97 -14.95 -47.02
CA LEU A 563 -7.27 -14.79 -47.67
C LEU A 563 -8.42 -15.49 -46.96
N SER A 564 -8.16 -16.65 -46.30
CA SER A 564 -9.15 -17.40 -45.57
C SER A 564 -8.52 -18.34 -44.56
N ILE A 565 -9.28 -18.59 -43.48
CA ILE A 565 -8.96 -19.58 -42.45
C ILE A 565 -10.14 -20.58 -42.39
N SER A 566 -9.89 -21.85 -42.65
CA SER A 566 -10.89 -22.89 -42.64
C SER A 566 -10.71 -23.82 -41.44
N CYS A 567 -11.72 -23.85 -40.58
CA CYS A 567 -11.78 -24.74 -39.40
C CYS A 567 -12.77 -25.88 -39.57
N LYS A 568 -13.25 -26.14 -40.79
CA LYS A 568 -14.21 -27.17 -41.06
C LYS A 568 -13.71 -28.61 -40.83
N GLN A 569 -12.39 -28.73 -40.72
CA GLN A 569 -11.69 -29.99 -40.46
C GLN A 569 -10.40 -29.71 -39.68
N SER A 570 -9.88 -30.71 -38.94
CA SER A 570 -8.56 -30.65 -38.35
C SER A 570 -7.55 -31.29 -39.31
N PRO A 571 -6.38 -30.69 -39.55
CA PRO A 571 -5.85 -29.38 -39.04
C PRO A 571 -6.57 -28.15 -39.64
N VAL A 572 -6.43 -26.99 -38.97
CA VAL A 572 -6.89 -25.68 -39.48
C VAL A 572 -6.10 -25.34 -40.75
N VAL A 573 -6.79 -24.91 -41.80
CA VAL A 573 -6.19 -24.64 -43.12
C VAL A 573 -6.23 -23.15 -43.42
N TYR A 574 -5.10 -22.59 -43.85
CA TYR A 574 -4.91 -21.20 -44.20
C TYR A 574 -4.61 -21.08 -45.69
N THR A 575 -5.33 -20.20 -46.38
CA THR A 575 -5.01 -19.81 -47.76
C THR A 575 -4.31 -18.46 -47.76
N ILE A 576 -3.07 -18.43 -48.23
CA ILE A 576 -2.19 -17.25 -48.19
C ILE A 576 -1.88 -16.81 -49.62
N LYS A 577 -2.14 -15.54 -49.94
CA LYS A 577 -1.78 -14.91 -51.22
C LYS A 577 -0.42 -14.21 -51.07
N THR A 578 0.61 -14.75 -51.68
CA THR A 578 1.91 -14.09 -51.85
C THR A 578 1.92 -13.23 -53.14
N ALA A 579 2.99 -12.53 -53.42
CA ALA A 579 3.14 -11.77 -54.64
C ALA A 579 3.14 -12.65 -55.93
N SER A 580 3.60 -13.91 -55.86
CA SER A 580 3.74 -14.80 -56.97
C SER A 580 2.69 -15.90 -57.09
N GLU A 581 2.19 -16.41 -55.96
CA GLU A 581 1.30 -17.58 -55.93
C GLU A 581 0.36 -17.56 -54.73
N SER A 582 -0.60 -18.51 -54.71
CA SER A 582 -1.40 -18.80 -53.54
C SER A 582 -0.89 -20.08 -52.89
N VAL A 583 -0.59 -20.02 -51.57
CA VAL A 583 -0.05 -21.14 -50.79
C VAL A 583 -1.08 -21.55 -49.76
N THR A 584 -1.29 -22.85 -49.64
CA THR A 584 -2.12 -23.46 -48.59
C THR A 584 -1.23 -24.04 -47.50
N LEU A 585 -1.40 -23.58 -46.25
CA LEU A 585 -0.68 -24.05 -45.08
C LEU A 585 -1.68 -24.57 -44.04
N SER A 586 -1.19 -25.26 -43.03
CA SER A 586 -2.03 -25.71 -41.91
C SER A 586 -1.42 -25.44 -40.55
N SER A 587 -2.25 -25.43 -39.50
CA SER A 587 -1.79 -25.54 -38.11
C SER A 587 -2.66 -26.57 -37.39
N LYS A 588 -2.12 -27.20 -36.35
CA LYS A 588 -2.85 -28.13 -35.51
C LYS A 588 -4.05 -27.45 -34.83
N ASP A 589 -3.78 -26.31 -34.25
CA ASP A 589 -4.72 -25.41 -33.55
C ASP A 589 -4.21 -23.97 -33.61
N PHE A 590 -4.86 -23.04 -32.87
CA PHE A 590 -4.41 -21.65 -32.76
C PHE A 590 -3.46 -21.44 -31.56
N GLU A 591 -3.48 -22.32 -30.55
CA GLU A 591 -2.71 -22.16 -29.31
C GLU A 591 -1.20 -22.32 -29.52
N GLY A 592 -0.81 -23.16 -30.50
CA GLY A 592 0.58 -23.39 -30.86
C GLY A 592 1.20 -22.34 -31.78
N LEU A 593 0.45 -21.35 -32.25
CA LEU A 593 0.93 -20.32 -33.18
C LEU A 593 1.55 -19.13 -32.46
N SER A 594 2.77 -18.78 -32.83
CA SER A 594 3.37 -17.49 -32.44
C SER A 594 2.76 -16.37 -33.29
N ILE A 595 2.01 -15.44 -32.65
CA ILE A 595 1.38 -14.31 -33.34
C ILE A 595 1.99 -13.02 -32.81
N SER A 596 2.47 -12.16 -33.72
CA SER A 596 3.02 -10.84 -33.40
C SER A 596 2.43 -9.78 -34.32
N VAL A 597 2.27 -8.56 -33.81
CA VAL A 597 1.73 -7.43 -34.56
C VAL A 597 2.75 -6.29 -34.56
N PHE A 598 3.18 -5.87 -35.75
CA PHE A 598 4.12 -4.76 -35.97
C PHE A 598 3.51 -3.63 -36.82
N SER A 599 2.20 -3.70 -37.12
CA SER A 599 1.48 -2.70 -37.92
C SER A 599 0.24 -2.26 -37.16
N ASN A 600 0.00 -0.96 -37.14
CA ASN A 600 -1.23 -0.37 -36.56
C ASN A 600 -2.50 -0.85 -37.29
N ASP A 601 -2.40 -1.24 -38.60
CA ASP A 601 -3.52 -1.76 -39.38
C ASP A 601 -4.04 -3.13 -38.84
N ALA A 602 -3.19 -3.84 -38.07
CA ALA A 602 -3.53 -5.13 -37.50
C ALA A 602 -3.73 -5.07 -35.97
N ASP A 603 -3.80 -3.86 -35.39
CA ASP A 603 -4.00 -3.69 -33.96
C ASP A 603 -5.39 -4.19 -33.53
N GLY A 604 -5.44 -5.02 -32.49
CA GLY A 604 -6.69 -5.64 -32.03
C GLY A 604 -7.20 -6.83 -32.85
N VAL A 605 -6.46 -7.30 -33.87
CA VAL A 605 -6.84 -8.46 -34.70
C VAL A 605 -6.64 -9.75 -33.89
N SER A 606 -7.69 -10.53 -33.76
CA SER A 606 -7.63 -11.91 -33.29
C SER A 606 -7.69 -12.88 -34.46
N ILE A 607 -6.80 -13.88 -34.47
CA ILE A 607 -6.85 -14.95 -35.47
C ILE A 607 -7.78 -16.05 -34.98
N GLY A 608 -8.76 -16.37 -35.84
CA GLY A 608 -9.75 -17.41 -35.58
C GLY A 608 -10.48 -17.80 -36.87
N CYS A 609 -11.43 -18.73 -36.76
CA CYS A 609 -12.17 -19.27 -37.91
C CYS A 609 -12.97 -18.23 -38.68
N ASP A 610 -13.38 -17.16 -38.03
CA ASP A 610 -14.19 -16.06 -38.58
C ASP A 610 -13.39 -14.75 -38.68
N ALA A 611 -12.08 -14.81 -38.54
CA ALA A 611 -11.23 -13.61 -38.55
C ALA A 611 -11.18 -12.97 -39.94
N LYS A 612 -11.49 -11.68 -40.05
CA LYS A 612 -11.36 -10.87 -41.24
C LYS A 612 -9.93 -10.30 -41.30
N VAL A 613 -9.03 -11.05 -41.91
CA VAL A 613 -7.59 -10.71 -42.01
C VAL A 613 -7.10 -10.56 -43.43
N ASP A 614 -8.01 -10.59 -44.40
CA ASP A 614 -7.77 -10.60 -45.85
C ASP A 614 -7.08 -9.32 -46.39
N ASN A 615 -7.22 -8.20 -45.65
CA ASN A 615 -6.56 -6.95 -45.95
C ASN A 615 -5.18 -6.77 -45.31
N LEU A 616 -4.79 -7.66 -44.39
CA LEU A 616 -3.57 -7.53 -43.60
C LEU A 616 -2.41 -8.31 -44.24
N THR A 617 -1.25 -7.67 -44.28
CA THR A 617 0.00 -8.26 -44.75
C THR A 617 0.73 -8.88 -43.54
N ALA A 618 1.22 -10.09 -43.69
CA ALA A 618 1.96 -10.79 -42.65
C ALA A 618 3.22 -11.47 -43.20
N MET A 619 4.22 -11.58 -42.37
CA MET A 619 5.35 -12.49 -42.50
C MET A 619 4.92 -13.82 -41.87
N ILE A 620 4.88 -14.89 -42.68
CA ILE A 620 4.40 -16.22 -42.25
C ILE A 620 5.57 -17.20 -42.27
N THR A 621 5.90 -17.74 -41.12
CA THR A 621 6.94 -18.76 -41.00
C THR A 621 6.27 -20.14 -40.85
N TYR A 622 6.69 -21.13 -41.70
CA TYR A 622 6.15 -22.47 -41.71
C TYR A 622 7.26 -23.53 -41.87
N ARG A 623 7.01 -24.74 -41.36
CA ARG A 623 7.83 -25.90 -41.62
C ARG A 623 7.36 -26.59 -42.91
N ASN A 624 8.29 -26.97 -43.78
CA ASN A 624 7.96 -27.66 -45.00
C ASN A 624 7.59 -29.13 -44.69
N ALA A 625 6.31 -29.35 -44.47
CA ALA A 625 5.69 -30.65 -44.13
C ALA A 625 4.44 -30.84 -44.97
N PRO A 626 4.54 -31.13 -46.28
CA PRO A 626 3.38 -31.22 -47.15
C PRO A 626 2.47 -32.40 -46.76
N THR A 627 1.16 -32.12 -46.77
CA THR A 627 0.11 -33.11 -46.52
C THR A 627 -0.75 -33.29 -47.75
N ALA A 628 -1.32 -34.51 -47.91
CA ALA A 628 -2.16 -34.83 -49.06
C ALA A 628 -3.66 -34.58 -48.79
N LYS A 629 -4.09 -34.65 -47.56
CA LYS A 629 -5.51 -34.41 -47.12
C LYS A 629 -5.55 -33.76 -45.76
N PRO A 630 -5.89 -32.47 -45.63
CA PRO A 630 -6.00 -31.47 -46.75
C PRO A 630 -4.64 -31.27 -47.44
N ALA A 631 -4.66 -30.88 -48.73
CA ALA A 631 -3.43 -30.61 -49.47
C ALA A 631 -2.83 -29.29 -48.97
N THR A 632 -1.75 -29.37 -48.20
CA THR A 632 -1.02 -28.23 -47.67
C THR A 632 0.47 -28.34 -47.93
N ARG A 633 1.16 -27.20 -48.08
CA ARG A 633 2.59 -27.14 -48.33
C ARG A 633 3.42 -27.31 -47.05
N GLY A 634 2.83 -27.04 -45.90
CA GLY A 634 3.49 -27.15 -44.62
C GLY A 634 2.67 -26.67 -43.45
N GLU A 635 3.27 -26.71 -42.28
CA GLU A 635 2.67 -26.34 -41.00
C GLU A 635 3.16 -24.94 -40.54
N ILE A 636 2.21 -24.04 -40.27
CA ILE A 636 2.51 -22.68 -39.78
C ILE A 636 3.08 -22.76 -38.36
N VAL A 637 4.14 -21.98 -38.13
CA VAL A 637 4.81 -21.83 -36.84
C VAL A 637 4.61 -20.43 -36.27
N ALA A 638 4.61 -19.40 -37.14
CA ALA A 638 4.43 -18.02 -36.72
C ALA A 638 3.71 -17.18 -37.79
N ILE A 639 2.92 -16.21 -37.34
CA ILE A 639 2.26 -15.18 -38.16
C ILE A 639 2.60 -13.83 -37.54
N GLU A 640 3.30 -12.98 -38.29
CA GLU A 640 3.79 -11.69 -37.83
C GLU A 640 3.24 -10.59 -38.75
N PHE A 641 2.23 -9.85 -38.29
CA PHE A 641 1.56 -8.80 -39.08
C PHE A 641 2.47 -7.59 -39.21
N VAL A 642 2.63 -7.14 -40.47
CA VAL A 642 3.47 -5.99 -40.85
C VAL A 642 2.69 -5.04 -41.77
N SER A 643 3.16 -3.80 -41.93
CA SER A 643 2.54 -2.87 -42.89
C SER A 643 2.64 -3.41 -44.33
N SER A 644 1.72 -3.01 -45.19
CA SER A 644 1.62 -3.51 -46.57
C SER A 644 2.85 -3.17 -47.43
N ASP A 645 3.57 -2.12 -47.07
CA ASP A 645 4.80 -1.61 -47.70
C ASP A 645 6.08 -2.12 -47.03
N PHE A 646 5.96 -2.93 -45.98
CA PHE A 646 7.12 -3.45 -45.26
C PHE A 646 7.93 -4.39 -46.15
N VAL A 647 9.24 -4.11 -46.24
CA VAL A 647 10.22 -4.96 -46.88
C VAL A 647 11.26 -5.37 -45.84
N PRO A 648 11.40 -6.65 -45.51
CA PRO A 648 12.37 -7.08 -44.50
C PRO A 648 13.80 -6.76 -44.91
N MET A 649 14.64 -6.38 -43.96
CA MET A 649 16.06 -6.20 -44.16
C MET A 649 16.75 -7.56 -44.31
N THR A 650 17.71 -7.67 -45.20
CA THR A 650 18.60 -8.81 -45.32
C THR A 650 19.57 -8.90 -44.13
N ALA A 651 20.13 -10.06 -43.88
CA ALA A 651 21.16 -10.24 -42.89
C ALA A 651 22.36 -9.30 -43.05
N ALA A 652 22.74 -9.01 -44.32
CA ALA A 652 23.79 -8.06 -44.66
C ALA A 652 23.40 -6.60 -44.28
N GLU A 653 22.17 -6.18 -44.54
CA GLU A 653 21.67 -4.87 -44.17
C GLU A 653 21.57 -4.73 -42.63
N LEU A 654 21.15 -5.77 -41.93
CA LEU A 654 21.09 -5.78 -40.47
C LEU A 654 22.49 -5.76 -39.81
N ALA A 655 23.50 -6.35 -40.47
CA ALA A 655 24.89 -6.35 -40.01
C ALA A 655 25.58 -4.99 -40.19
N THR A 656 25.03 -4.07 -41.04
CA THR A 656 25.59 -2.74 -41.17
C THR A 656 25.26 -1.89 -39.94
N GLU A 657 26.27 -1.13 -39.45
CA GLU A 657 26.04 -0.24 -38.32
C GLU A 657 24.98 0.83 -38.63
N GLN A 658 24.17 1.20 -37.66
CA GLN A 658 23.21 2.32 -37.81
C GLN A 658 23.96 3.63 -38.03
N PRO A 659 23.48 4.49 -38.94
CA PRO A 659 24.05 5.81 -39.13
C PRO A 659 23.90 6.67 -37.89
N ILE A 660 24.90 7.46 -37.55
CA ILE A 660 24.88 8.42 -36.46
C ILE A 660 24.15 9.68 -36.94
N LEU A 661 23.08 10.04 -36.23
CA LEU A 661 22.39 11.32 -36.46
C LEU A 661 23.19 12.48 -35.85
N VAL A 662 23.60 13.42 -36.66
CA VAL A 662 24.14 14.71 -36.24
C VAL A 662 23.15 15.81 -36.62
N ARG A 663 22.54 16.44 -35.64
CA ARG A 663 21.72 17.65 -35.80
C ARG A 663 22.69 18.84 -35.74
N GLU A 664 22.87 19.59 -36.83
CA GLU A 664 23.56 20.86 -36.76
C GLU A 664 22.70 21.87 -36.00
N MET A 665 23.08 22.18 -34.76
CA MET A 665 22.58 23.37 -34.07
C MET A 665 23.25 24.59 -34.72
N PRO A 666 22.51 25.65 -35.05
CA PRO A 666 23.12 26.86 -35.56
C PRO A 666 24.07 27.42 -34.50
N VAL A 667 25.34 27.59 -34.87
CA VAL A 667 26.36 28.28 -34.07
C VAL A 667 26.00 29.75 -34.04
N GLY A 668 25.36 30.18 -32.97
CA GLY A 668 25.00 31.55 -32.63
C GLY A 668 25.46 31.91 -31.24
N THR A 669 26.68 32.42 -31.15
CA THR A 669 27.20 33.43 -30.22
C THR A 669 26.51 33.65 -28.87
N SER A 670 27.39 33.44 -27.85
CA SER A 670 27.55 34.24 -26.59
C SER A 670 26.34 34.55 -25.69
N ARG A 671 26.45 33.96 -24.51
CA ARG A 671 26.27 34.63 -23.21
C ARG A 671 25.51 35.96 -23.24
N ARG A 672 24.24 35.93 -22.72
CA ARG A 672 23.73 37.08 -21.94
C ARG A 672 22.71 36.63 -20.92
N GLU A 673 22.83 37.27 -19.79
CA GLU A 673 22.00 37.23 -18.60
C GLU A 673 20.55 37.68 -18.88
N SER A 674 19.65 37.12 -18.03
CA SER A 674 18.43 37.74 -17.50
C SER A 674 17.47 38.46 -18.44
N GLY A 675 16.23 38.04 -18.40
CA GLY A 675 15.10 38.91 -18.76
C GLY A 675 13.90 38.15 -19.30
N VAL A 676 12.89 38.09 -18.49
CA VAL A 676 11.51 37.74 -18.74
C VAL A 676 10.99 38.29 -20.06
N SER A 677 10.39 37.47 -20.89
CA SER A 677 9.08 37.79 -21.48
C SER A 677 8.50 36.56 -22.19
N SER A 678 7.28 36.27 -21.80
CA SER A 678 6.33 35.39 -22.42
C SER A 678 6.01 35.75 -23.86
N SER A 679 6.10 34.81 -24.79
CA SER A 679 5.24 34.80 -25.95
C SER A 679 5.12 33.40 -26.54
N GLY A 680 3.89 32.98 -26.71
CA GLY A 680 3.32 31.77 -27.26
C GLY A 680 4.10 31.06 -28.35
N GLY A 681 4.23 29.78 -28.20
CA GLY A 681 4.70 28.84 -29.18
C GLY A 681 4.28 27.43 -28.82
N ASP A 682 3.36 26.87 -29.63
CA ASP A 682 2.97 25.47 -29.75
C ASP A 682 2.51 24.70 -28.51
N GLN A 683 1.33 25.04 -28.02
CA GLN A 683 0.53 24.16 -27.15
C GLN A 683 -0.08 22.94 -27.89
N ASN A 684 -0.11 22.91 -29.21
CA ASN A 684 -0.77 21.85 -29.98
C ASN A 684 0.03 20.54 -30.06
N GLY A 685 1.34 20.58 -30.12
CA GLY A 685 2.16 19.38 -30.22
C GLY A 685 2.25 18.57 -28.90
N ALA A 686 2.15 19.23 -27.75
CA ALA A 686 2.15 18.56 -26.45
C ALA A 686 0.80 17.85 -26.16
N THR A 687 -0.30 18.41 -26.63
CA THR A 687 -1.66 17.86 -26.51
C THR A 687 -1.88 16.61 -27.36
N ASP A 688 -1.26 16.54 -28.56
CA ASP A 688 -1.39 15.38 -29.43
C ASP A 688 -0.63 14.15 -28.91
N ILE A 689 0.59 14.31 -28.38
CA ILE A 689 1.38 13.23 -27.77
C ILE A 689 0.69 12.69 -26.52
N GLU A 690 0.06 13.55 -25.73
CA GLU A 690 -0.66 13.16 -24.51
C GLU A 690 -1.94 12.40 -24.84
N LYS A 691 -2.63 12.79 -25.91
CA LYS A 691 -3.79 12.09 -26.45
C LYS A 691 -3.40 10.70 -26.97
N GLU A 692 -2.36 10.59 -27.81
CA GLU A 692 -1.87 9.31 -28.33
C GLU A 692 -1.46 8.34 -27.20
N ARG A 693 -0.78 8.85 -26.18
CA ARG A 693 -0.40 8.05 -25.01
C ARG A 693 -1.61 7.56 -24.22
N ARG A 694 -2.59 8.43 -24.00
CA ARG A 694 -3.84 8.09 -23.33
C ARG A 694 -4.61 7.03 -24.12
N ASP A 695 -4.74 7.22 -25.42
CA ASP A 695 -5.44 6.30 -26.31
C ASP A 695 -4.77 4.91 -26.33
N ALA A 696 -3.44 4.86 -26.32
CA ALA A 696 -2.67 3.61 -26.19
C ALA A 696 -2.92 2.90 -24.85
N ILE A 697 -2.94 3.64 -23.73
CA ILE A 697 -3.24 3.08 -22.41
C ILE A 697 -4.69 2.56 -22.36
N TYR A 698 -5.64 3.30 -22.92
CA TYR A 698 -7.03 2.87 -22.98
C TYR A 698 -7.23 1.64 -23.86
N ALA A 699 -6.50 1.52 -24.96
CA ALA A 699 -6.46 0.31 -25.78
C ALA A 699 -5.97 -0.90 -24.99
N GLN A 700 -4.89 -0.75 -24.21
CA GLN A 700 -4.40 -1.81 -23.33
C GLN A 700 -5.41 -2.16 -22.21
N MET A 701 -6.07 -1.16 -21.63
CA MET A 701 -7.13 -1.42 -20.65
C MET A 701 -8.28 -2.19 -21.27
N ARG A 702 -8.77 -1.78 -22.46
CA ARG A 702 -9.84 -2.48 -23.18
C ARG A 702 -9.45 -3.94 -23.48
N ALA A 703 -8.23 -4.18 -23.91
CA ALA A 703 -7.71 -5.54 -24.15
C ALA A 703 -7.63 -6.39 -22.88
N ALA A 704 -7.38 -5.78 -21.74
CA ALA A 704 -7.30 -6.46 -20.44
C ALA A 704 -8.68 -6.73 -19.80
N LEU A 705 -9.76 -6.07 -20.28
CA LEU A 705 -11.11 -6.29 -19.76
C LEU A 705 -11.60 -7.69 -20.15
N ARG A 706 -12.34 -8.34 -19.24
CA ARG A 706 -12.96 -9.62 -19.52
C ARG A 706 -14.01 -9.50 -20.65
N ASN A 707 -13.87 -10.31 -21.69
CA ASN A 707 -14.92 -10.46 -22.69
C ASN A 707 -16.06 -11.32 -22.13
N PRO A 708 -17.33 -10.90 -22.29
CA PRO A 708 -18.46 -11.69 -21.83
C PRO A 708 -18.59 -13.00 -22.63
N GLY A 709 -18.80 -14.11 -21.91
CA GLY A 709 -19.14 -15.41 -22.49
C GLY A 709 -20.64 -15.57 -22.73
N GLU A 710 -21.05 -16.80 -23.13
CA GLU A 710 -22.47 -17.14 -23.31
C GLU A 710 -23.22 -17.00 -21.96
N GLY A 711 -24.33 -16.27 -21.95
CA GLY A 711 -25.10 -15.99 -20.72
C GLY A 711 -24.51 -14.89 -19.83
N GLU A 712 -23.43 -14.25 -20.24
CA GLU A 712 -22.82 -13.11 -19.54
C GLU A 712 -23.16 -11.78 -20.22
N LYS A 713 -23.15 -10.70 -19.45
CA LYS A 713 -23.31 -9.33 -19.95
C LYS A 713 -22.21 -8.43 -19.38
N ARG A 714 -21.77 -7.48 -20.21
CA ARG A 714 -20.86 -6.42 -19.82
C ARG A 714 -21.58 -5.08 -19.79
N VAL A 715 -21.44 -4.33 -18.72
CA VAL A 715 -22.04 -3.00 -18.54
C VAL A 715 -20.99 -2.01 -18.02
N PHE A 716 -21.18 -0.75 -18.38
CA PHE A 716 -20.40 0.37 -17.92
C PHE A 716 -21.25 1.30 -17.06
N GLY A 717 -20.69 1.82 -15.98
CA GLY A 717 -21.44 2.68 -15.07
C GLY A 717 -20.72 2.97 -13.77
N TYR A 718 -21.47 3.28 -12.71
CA TYR A 718 -20.95 3.71 -11.42
C TYR A 718 -21.49 2.83 -10.28
N LEU A 719 -20.63 2.52 -9.32
CA LEU A 719 -21.04 1.90 -8.07
C LEU A 719 -21.83 2.91 -7.23
N GLU A 720 -23.10 2.63 -6.91
CA GLU A 720 -23.90 3.44 -5.99
C GLU A 720 -23.74 2.99 -4.55
N THR A 721 -23.88 1.70 -4.27
CA THR A 721 -23.74 1.14 -2.93
C THR A 721 -23.55 -0.37 -2.96
N ILE A 722 -22.96 -0.94 -1.90
CA ILE A 722 -22.90 -2.37 -1.63
C ILE A 722 -23.72 -2.65 -0.38
N GLU A 723 -24.87 -3.28 -0.55
CA GLU A 723 -25.76 -3.67 0.54
C GLU A 723 -25.47 -5.09 0.99
N CYS A 724 -25.35 -5.29 2.31
CA CYS A 724 -25.14 -6.61 2.89
C CYS A 724 -26.27 -6.96 3.83
N ASN A 725 -26.81 -8.15 3.65
CA ASN A 725 -27.86 -8.70 4.49
C ASN A 725 -27.62 -10.21 4.72
N LYS A 726 -28.53 -10.86 5.45
CA LYS A 726 -28.43 -12.31 5.74
C LYS A 726 -28.43 -13.22 4.48
N LYS A 727 -28.77 -12.68 3.30
CA LYS A 727 -28.85 -13.43 2.03
C LYS A 727 -27.59 -13.23 1.15
N GLY A 728 -26.71 -12.30 1.50
CA GLY A 728 -25.49 -12.05 0.73
C GLY A 728 -25.13 -10.58 0.61
N ARG A 729 -24.21 -10.30 -0.31
CA ARG A 729 -23.72 -8.96 -0.68
C ARG A 729 -24.30 -8.58 -2.04
N PHE A 730 -24.91 -7.42 -2.16
CA PHE A 730 -25.57 -6.96 -3.37
C PHE A 730 -25.03 -5.60 -3.78
N LEU A 731 -24.57 -5.54 -5.04
CA LEU A 731 -24.09 -4.32 -5.68
C LEU A 731 -25.27 -3.59 -6.30
N LYS A 732 -25.48 -2.32 -5.98
CA LYS A 732 -26.27 -1.39 -6.80
C LYS A 732 -25.35 -0.65 -7.74
N PHE A 733 -25.56 -0.87 -9.03
CA PHE A 733 -24.71 -0.36 -10.09
C PHE A 733 -25.53 0.48 -11.08
N LYS A 734 -25.21 1.74 -11.17
CA LYS A 734 -25.89 2.71 -12.01
C LYS A 734 -25.29 2.72 -13.41
N THR A 735 -26.12 2.41 -14.41
CA THR A 735 -25.78 2.48 -15.84
C THR A 735 -26.67 3.51 -16.53
N ASP A 736 -26.40 3.82 -17.77
CA ASP A 736 -27.25 4.70 -18.61
C ASP A 736 -28.65 4.12 -18.82
N ALA A 737 -28.79 2.79 -18.75
CA ALA A 737 -30.10 2.08 -18.85
C ALA A 737 -30.86 1.99 -17.51
N GLY A 738 -30.29 2.46 -16.41
CA GLY A 738 -30.87 2.39 -15.06
C GLY A 738 -29.98 1.67 -14.04
N THR A 739 -30.47 1.55 -12.80
CA THR A 739 -29.73 0.89 -11.71
C THR A 739 -29.96 -0.62 -11.73
N LEU A 740 -28.88 -1.39 -11.79
CA LEU A 740 -28.87 -2.85 -11.68
C LEU A 740 -28.57 -3.25 -10.24
N THR A 741 -29.27 -4.29 -9.74
CA THR A 741 -28.89 -4.98 -8.51
C THR A 741 -28.25 -6.33 -8.89
N LEU A 742 -27.01 -6.55 -8.46
CA LEU A 742 -26.22 -7.73 -8.80
C LEU A 742 -25.71 -8.41 -7.53
N ASP A 743 -25.65 -9.75 -7.51
CA ASP A 743 -25.01 -10.51 -6.43
C ASP A 743 -23.49 -10.38 -6.50
N MET A 744 -22.85 -10.09 -5.36
CA MET A 744 -21.42 -9.83 -5.20
C MET A 744 -20.72 -10.88 -4.34
N SER A 745 -21.09 -12.14 -4.44
CA SER A 745 -20.56 -13.22 -3.58
C SER A 745 -19.06 -13.43 -3.75
N GLN A 746 -18.56 -13.49 -4.99
CA GLN A 746 -17.14 -13.76 -5.31
C GLN A 746 -16.67 -13.01 -6.57
N PRO A 747 -16.75 -11.66 -6.64
CA PRO A 747 -16.27 -10.94 -7.81
C PRO A 747 -14.73 -10.85 -7.83
N GLN A 748 -14.15 -10.93 -9.03
CA GLN A 748 -12.79 -10.47 -9.25
C GLN A 748 -12.81 -8.95 -9.43
N ILE A 749 -12.18 -8.20 -8.53
CA ILE A 749 -12.13 -6.73 -8.59
C ILE A 749 -10.73 -6.32 -9.01
N ARG A 750 -10.64 -5.47 -10.06
CA ARG A 750 -9.39 -4.89 -10.52
C ARG A 750 -9.51 -3.37 -10.56
N MET A 751 -8.39 -2.69 -10.29
CA MET A 751 -8.33 -1.24 -10.26
C MET A 751 -7.28 -0.77 -11.26
N PHE A 752 -7.71 -0.17 -12.35
CA PHE A 752 -6.84 0.47 -13.34
C PHE A 752 -6.49 1.91 -12.98
N ILE A 753 -6.91 2.35 -11.78
CA ILE A 753 -6.71 3.69 -11.27
C ILE A 753 -5.99 3.61 -9.92
N ARG A 754 -4.86 4.28 -9.77
CA ARG A 754 -4.12 4.33 -8.50
C ARG A 754 -4.90 4.99 -7.37
N ASP A 755 -5.76 5.93 -7.68
CA ASP A 755 -6.60 6.60 -6.69
C ASP A 755 -7.53 5.68 -5.90
N LEU A 756 -7.76 4.47 -6.42
CA LEU A 756 -8.56 3.43 -5.75
C LEU A 756 -7.71 2.34 -5.09
N GLU A 757 -6.38 2.37 -5.24
CA GLU A 757 -5.48 1.43 -4.55
C GLU A 757 -5.68 1.52 -3.03
N GLY A 758 -5.87 0.35 -2.39
CA GLY A 758 -6.17 0.27 -0.95
C GLY A 758 -7.63 0.57 -0.57
N LEU A 759 -8.51 0.88 -1.53
CA LEU A 759 -9.94 1.01 -1.25
C LEU A 759 -10.54 -0.36 -0.97
N ALA A 760 -10.97 -0.58 0.27
CA ALA A 760 -11.71 -1.80 0.62
C ALA A 760 -13.12 -1.75 0.01
N ILE A 761 -13.35 -2.57 -1.02
CA ILE A 761 -14.68 -2.74 -1.63
C ILE A 761 -15.49 -3.70 -0.75
N GLY A 762 -16.45 -3.18 -0.02
CA GLY A 762 -17.21 -3.98 0.95
C GLY A 762 -18.55 -3.39 1.37
N CYS A 763 -19.13 -4.04 2.37
CA CYS A 763 -20.46 -3.72 2.90
C CYS A 763 -20.56 -2.27 3.41
N GLY A 764 -21.66 -1.60 3.04
CA GLY A 764 -21.92 -0.22 3.44
C GLY A 764 -21.14 0.84 2.64
N MET A 765 -20.36 0.41 1.65
CA MET A 765 -19.68 1.32 0.73
C MET A 765 -20.72 2.12 -0.05
N ARG A 766 -20.55 3.45 -0.05
CA ARG A 766 -21.35 4.39 -0.86
C ARG A 766 -20.65 4.69 -2.18
N SER A 767 -21.31 5.46 -3.02
CA SER A 767 -20.89 5.75 -4.40
C SER A 767 -19.39 6.08 -4.54
N VAL A 768 -18.78 5.47 -5.57
CA VAL A 768 -17.40 5.77 -6.00
C VAL A 768 -17.49 6.69 -7.21
N GLU A 769 -16.71 7.76 -7.21
CA GLU A 769 -16.72 8.77 -8.29
C GLU A 769 -16.12 8.28 -9.62
N PHE A 770 -15.52 7.10 -9.63
CA PHE A 770 -14.92 6.51 -10.83
C PHE A 770 -15.86 5.49 -11.46
N PRO A 771 -15.97 5.46 -12.81
CA PRO A 771 -16.74 4.45 -13.49
C PRO A 771 -16.08 3.08 -13.38
N ALA A 772 -16.88 2.04 -13.56
CA ALA A 772 -16.42 0.67 -13.64
C ALA A 772 -17.04 -0.08 -14.81
N VAL A 773 -16.31 -1.06 -15.31
CA VAL A 773 -16.81 -2.07 -16.24
C VAL A 773 -17.15 -3.32 -15.44
N VAL A 774 -18.40 -3.75 -15.48
CA VAL A 774 -18.87 -4.94 -14.77
C VAL A 774 -19.26 -6.01 -15.78
N VAL A 775 -18.70 -7.22 -15.62
CA VAL A 775 -19.15 -8.41 -16.32
C VAL A 775 -19.88 -9.29 -15.30
N PHE A 776 -21.09 -9.68 -15.63
CA PHE A 776 -21.93 -10.50 -14.76
C PHE A 776 -22.65 -11.61 -15.55
N SER A 777 -22.86 -12.76 -14.91
CA SER A 777 -23.75 -13.83 -15.42
C SER A 777 -25.19 -13.43 -15.19
N VAL A 778 -26.02 -13.53 -16.23
CA VAL A 778 -27.45 -13.17 -16.14
C VAL A 778 -28.21 -14.25 -15.37
N SER A 779 -29.04 -13.83 -14.38
CA SER A 779 -29.91 -14.79 -13.69
C SER A 779 -30.96 -15.35 -14.65
N THR A 780 -31.08 -16.68 -14.68
CA THR A 780 -32.10 -17.40 -15.42
C THR A 780 -33.38 -17.67 -14.61
N ASP A 781 -33.33 -17.47 -13.28
CA ASP A 781 -34.48 -17.65 -12.41
C ASP A 781 -35.29 -16.34 -12.33
N LYS A 782 -36.51 -16.37 -12.87
CA LYS A 782 -37.43 -15.21 -12.82
C LYS A 782 -37.84 -14.79 -11.40
N LYS A 783 -37.55 -15.58 -10.39
CA LYS A 783 -37.83 -15.26 -8.97
C LYS A 783 -36.69 -14.51 -8.30
N ASP A 784 -35.52 -14.43 -8.92
CA ASP A 784 -34.41 -13.66 -8.41
C ASP A 784 -34.72 -12.18 -8.44
N LYS A 785 -34.40 -11.50 -7.32
CA LYS A 785 -34.54 -10.05 -7.17
C LYS A 785 -33.32 -9.28 -7.71
N HIS A 786 -32.29 -9.98 -8.20
CA HIS A 786 -31.09 -9.42 -8.80
C HIS A 786 -30.96 -9.85 -10.26
N ALA A 787 -30.31 -9.02 -11.05
CA ALA A 787 -30.15 -9.25 -12.49
C ALA A 787 -29.15 -10.36 -12.83
N GLY A 788 -28.29 -10.75 -11.87
CA GLY A 788 -27.26 -11.77 -12.05
C GLY A 788 -26.17 -11.67 -11.00
N SER A 789 -25.08 -12.43 -11.18
CA SER A 789 -23.93 -12.46 -10.28
C SER A 789 -22.69 -11.83 -10.92
N VAL A 790 -22.02 -10.93 -10.22
CA VAL A 790 -20.81 -10.24 -10.69
C VAL A 790 -19.65 -11.22 -10.79
N LEU A 791 -19.03 -11.27 -11.97
CA LEU A 791 -17.83 -12.06 -12.26
C LEU A 791 -16.58 -11.18 -12.14
N THR A 792 -16.58 -10.02 -12.85
CA THR A 792 -15.51 -9.04 -12.74
C THR A 792 -16.06 -7.63 -12.56
N MET A 793 -15.35 -6.80 -11.81
CA MET A 793 -15.58 -5.37 -11.70
C MET A 793 -14.25 -4.65 -11.87
N ASP A 794 -14.11 -3.90 -12.93
CA ASP A 794 -12.90 -3.22 -13.34
C ASP A 794 -13.11 -1.70 -13.25
N PHE A 795 -12.53 -1.04 -12.26
CA PHE A 795 -12.58 0.41 -12.14
C PHE A 795 -11.63 1.07 -13.14
N VAL A 796 -12.13 2.04 -13.88
CA VAL A 796 -11.42 2.69 -14.99
C VAL A 796 -11.42 4.21 -14.81
N PRO A 797 -10.51 4.96 -15.49
CA PRO A 797 -10.48 6.43 -15.45
C PRO A 797 -11.80 7.06 -15.88
N ARG A 798 -12.09 8.30 -15.42
CA ARG A 798 -13.34 9.02 -15.72
C ARG A 798 -13.56 9.28 -17.21
N SER A 799 -12.47 9.48 -17.94
CA SER A 799 -12.48 9.73 -19.40
C SER A 799 -12.42 8.45 -20.23
N PHE A 800 -12.39 7.26 -19.60
CA PHE A 800 -12.39 5.98 -20.29
C PHE A 800 -13.76 5.72 -20.96
N THR A 801 -13.73 5.20 -22.19
CA THR A 801 -14.90 4.72 -22.92
C THR A 801 -14.70 3.26 -23.33
N LEU A 802 -15.80 2.49 -23.40
CA LEU A 802 -15.76 1.09 -23.84
C LEU A 802 -15.55 0.93 -25.35
N GLU A 803 -15.88 1.96 -26.12
CA GLU A 803 -15.77 2.02 -27.59
C GLU A 803 -14.47 2.64 -28.04
#